data_28ef44add1a8acb063b1eec0c9a46ab4
#
_entry.id   28ef44add1a8acb063b1eec0c9a46ab4
#
_cell.length_a   1.000
_cell.length_b   1.000
_cell.length_c   1.000
_cell.angle_alpha   90.00
_cell.angle_beta   90.00
_cell.angle_gamma   90.00
#
_symmetry.space_group_name_H-M   'P 1'
#
loop_
_entity.id
_entity.type
_entity.pdbx_description
1 polymer ?
#
loop_
_entity_poly.entity_id
_entity_poly.type
_entity_poly.pdbx_seq_one_letter_code
_entity_poly.pdbx_strand_id
1 'polypeptide(L)'
;MNLNLTHKKLVAIVSGNAETLPDHKIDIIYYDSRLINTSRNGVFFALNGRRNGHDFLQKAYDKGIRSFVVSQQVDLPDDALIITVDDTLRALQDIAKHYRNQFSYPVLAITGSLGKTTIKEWLYFLLADEFNIIRSPKSFNSQIGVAISLLEMTNEHDFAIIEADISHPDEMEFIEDMVSPTLGIYTGVGHFYADNFESQKVHAAEHLKLFKHTNITFALSEHKSELRRNKINADIIDFDNWKKVDFSQLSYPNNRIIALHVAEFLGINKDVLTKKASQLPVLSNRMEVFEGQDNNLIINDSYNIDVDALEQALSYQFSSDERKDKIVVLDLSFVEENRKKAILDVVNSYSPNQLFILENNKVPQELLEVKNSSILFKGAYRSRLKDTVLLFKNRKHETWIEFDLKAVEHNISVFQNKLPEKTKILVMVKASSYGSGDLNIPHFLQQLGIDYLGVAYTDEGTTLRENGITLPILIMNTEIDAFEDVIKFGLEPSIFSFAQLEAFCNRLRKDNITDFPIHITVETGMNRLGFYPEDLSELIEKLNSLPEVKVKTIYSHLADADNTDNAFSLQQIERFKAIKSEFDKGLNDARVLYHILNSEGTSKFGKIAAFDMVRLGIGVFGYTSTAEEDELLPSIRWKTTISQIKTIEAGQTVGYSRTFKADKSMQIATLRIGYADGFRRSLSNGIGAVFINGKSCPVVGNVCMDMTMVDISNVNCQAGDEVEIIGENITIKTFSNRLNTIPYEVMTSINKRVSRIYLR
;
A
#
# COMPACT_ATOMS: atom_id res chain seq x y z
N MET A 1 16.72 10.85 -8.92
CA MET A 1 18.09 10.77 -8.35
C MET A 1 19.05 11.48 -9.28
N ASN A 2 19.84 12.43 -8.81
CA ASN A 2 20.89 13.03 -9.65
C ASN A 2 22.21 12.30 -9.35
N LEU A 3 22.43 11.17 -10.00
CA LEU A 3 23.59 10.29 -9.73
C LEU A 3 24.94 10.87 -10.20
N ASN A 4 24.92 11.98 -10.93
CA ASN A 4 26.11 12.56 -11.58
C ASN A 4 26.98 11.50 -12.30
N LEU A 5 26.31 10.52 -12.91
CA LEU A 5 26.88 9.34 -13.53
C LEU A 5 26.69 9.44 -15.05
N THR A 6 27.72 9.07 -15.83
CA THR A 6 27.61 8.89 -17.29
C THR A 6 27.89 7.45 -17.64
N HIS A 7 27.54 7.01 -18.87
CA HIS A 7 27.81 5.65 -19.31
C HIS A 7 29.30 5.30 -19.24
N LYS A 8 30.19 6.23 -19.59
CA LYS A 8 31.65 6.04 -19.45
C LYS A 8 32.10 5.81 -18.02
N LYS A 9 31.54 6.62 -17.08
CA LYS A 9 31.83 6.43 -15.65
C LYS A 9 31.26 5.11 -15.13
N LEU A 10 30.02 4.77 -15.55
CA LEU A 10 29.38 3.51 -15.18
C LEU A 10 30.26 2.34 -15.58
N VAL A 11 30.65 2.23 -16.85
CA VAL A 11 31.49 1.15 -17.36
C VAL A 11 32.83 1.07 -16.61
N ALA A 12 33.45 2.22 -16.33
CA ALA A 12 34.72 2.26 -15.57
C ALA A 12 34.56 1.77 -14.11
N ILE A 13 33.46 2.13 -13.44
CA ILE A 13 33.18 1.72 -12.05
C ILE A 13 32.93 0.22 -11.98
N VAL A 14 32.10 -0.31 -12.89
CA VAL A 14 31.69 -1.73 -12.86
C VAL A 14 32.68 -2.67 -13.58
N SER A 15 33.77 -2.13 -14.08
CA SER A 15 34.77 -2.87 -14.91
C SER A 15 34.11 -3.62 -16.07
N GLY A 16 33.07 -3.04 -16.66
CA GLY A 16 32.28 -3.66 -17.71
C GLY A 16 32.83 -3.43 -19.10
N ASN A 17 32.31 -4.16 -20.07
CA ASN A 17 32.64 -4.02 -21.49
C ASN A 17 31.36 -3.57 -22.25
N ALA A 18 31.55 -2.63 -23.19
CA ALA A 18 30.49 -2.19 -24.10
C ALA A 18 31.12 -1.91 -25.49
N GLU A 19 30.40 -2.28 -26.55
CA GLU A 19 30.91 -2.08 -27.94
C GLU A 19 30.96 -0.59 -28.33
N THR A 20 30.00 0.20 -27.82
CA THR A 20 29.93 1.65 -28.00
C THR A 20 29.76 2.33 -26.65
N LEU A 21 30.39 3.50 -26.45
CA LEU A 21 30.31 4.21 -25.17
C LEU A 21 29.87 5.67 -25.41
N PRO A 22 28.57 5.94 -25.50
CA PRO A 22 28.08 7.30 -25.49
C PRO A 22 28.36 7.95 -24.14
N ASP A 23 28.63 9.25 -24.12
CA ASP A 23 28.85 10.00 -22.87
C ASP A 23 27.55 10.66 -22.38
N HIS A 24 26.47 9.90 -22.42
CA HIS A 24 25.17 10.38 -21.96
C HIS A 24 25.06 10.22 -20.44
N LYS A 25 24.28 11.12 -19.82
CA LYS A 25 24.02 11.11 -18.39
C LYS A 25 23.05 10.00 -18.03
N ILE A 26 23.28 9.37 -16.87
CA ILE A 26 22.41 8.38 -16.24
C ILE A 26 21.74 9.05 -15.05
N ASP A 27 20.42 9.10 -15.04
CA ASP A 27 19.66 9.71 -13.97
C ASP A 27 19.06 8.67 -13.02
N ILE A 28 18.71 7.46 -13.53
CA ILE A 28 17.98 6.45 -12.76
C ILE A 28 18.58 5.06 -13.00
N ILE A 29 18.71 4.28 -11.92
CA ILE A 29 19.02 2.86 -11.95
C ILE A 29 17.74 2.07 -11.68
N TYR A 30 17.42 1.14 -12.56
CA TYR A 30 16.34 0.18 -12.43
C TYR A 30 16.87 -1.23 -12.23
N TYR A 31 16.27 -1.97 -11.33
CA TYR A 31 16.55 -3.38 -11.03
C TYR A 31 15.29 -4.25 -11.08
N ASP A 32 14.14 -3.64 -11.31
CA ASP A 32 12.84 -4.30 -11.45
C ASP A 32 12.08 -3.63 -12.60
N SER A 33 11.75 -4.40 -13.63
CA SER A 33 11.03 -3.89 -14.81
C SER A 33 9.64 -3.35 -14.50
N ARG A 34 9.06 -3.68 -13.33
CA ARG A 34 7.77 -3.14 -12.87
C ARG A 34 7.89 -1.70 -12.40
N LEU A 35 9.06 -1.31 -11.88
CA LEU A 35 9.34 0.03 -11.37
C LEU A 35 9.69 1.03 -12.48
N ILE A 36 9.86 0.57 -13.73
CA ILE A 36 10.16 1.46 -14.85
C ILE A 36 8.90 2.27 -15.17
N ASN A 37 8.95 3.53 -14.79
CA ASN A 37 7.90 4.52 -15.00
C ASN A 37 8.30 5.65 -15.97
N THR A 38 9.58 5.74 -16.29
CA THR A 38 10.15 6.65 -17.29
C THR A 38 11.35 5.99 -17.95
N SER A 39 11.56 6.23 -19.25
CA SER A 39 12.75 5.78 -19.99
C SER A 39 13.95 6.73 -19.88
N ARG A 40 13.76 7.87 -19.23
CA ARG A 40 14.70 8.98 -19.15
C ARG A 40 16.05 8.54 -18.60
N ASN A 41 17.07 8.47 -19.47
CA ASN A 41 18.46 8.13 -19.12
C ASN A 41 18.58 7.01 -18.07
N GLY A 42 17.66 6.04 -18.12
CA GLY A 42 17.62 4.93 -17.19
C GLY A 42 18.54 3.81 -17.61
N VAL A 43 19.20 3.17 -16.64
CA VAL A 43 19.96 1.92 -16.83
C VAL A 43 19.25 0.79 -16.08
N PHE A 44 19.01 -0.32 -16.77
CA PHE A 44 18.42 -1.51 -16.16
C PHE A 44 19.49 -2.54 -15.82
N PHE A 45 19.53 -2.95 -14.55
CA PHE A 45 20.39 -4.01 -14.04
C PHE A 45 19.64 -5.34 -14.05
N ALA A 46 20.09 -6.30 -14.87
CA ALA A 46 19.51 -7.63 -14.94
C ALA A 46 20.00 -8.50 -13.78
N LEU A 47 19.53 -8.24 -12.57
CA LEU A 47 19.98 -8.95 -11.36
C LEU A 47 19.50 -10.40 -11.35
N ASN A 48 20.38 -11.31 -10.94
CA ASN A 48 20.07 -12.71 -10.70
C ASN A 48 19.57 -12.88 -9.25
N GLY A 49 18.39 -13.50 -9.09
CA GLY A 49 17.78 -13.75 -7.80
C GLY A 49 16.81 -14.94 -7.89
N ARG A 50 15.71 -14.92 -7.13
CA ARG A 50 14.64 -15.93 -7.28
C ARG A 50 14.05 -15.99 -8.70
N ARG A 51 14.12 -14.90 -9.44
CA ARG A 51 13.84 -14.80 -10.88
C ARG A 51 15.08 -14.24 -11.53
N ASN A 52 15.39 -14.72 -12.73
CA ASN A 52 16.48 -14.18 -13.51
C ASN A 52 16.07 -12.82 -14.12
N GLY A 53 16.79 -11.75 -13.77
CA GLY A 53 16.54 -10.40 -14.29
C GLY A 53 16.64 -10.29 -15.81
N HIS A 54 17.43 -11.16 -16.43
CA HIS A 54 17.60 -11.21 -17.90
C HIS A 54 16.30 -11.60 -18.63
N ASP A 55 15.38 -12.34 -17.98
CA ASP A 55 14.05 -12.66 -18.55
C ASP A 55 13.16 -11.44 -18.75
N PHE A 56 13.53 -10.29 -18.17
CA PHE A 56 12.75 -9.06 -18.21
C PHE A 56 13.37 -7.95 -19.06
N LEU A 57 14.45 -8.22 -19.77
CA LEU A 57 15.17 -7.23 -20.61
C LEU A 57 14.25 -6.68 -21.71
N GLN A 58 13.58 -7.56 -22.46
CA GLN A 58 12.65 -7.13 -23.51
C GLN A 58 11.53 -6.26 -22.93
N LYS A 59 11.00 -6.60 -21.75
CA LYS A 59 9.97 -5.78 -21.08
C LYS A 59 10.51 -4.42 -20.66
N ALA A 60 11.76 -4.34 -20.22
CA ALA A 60 12.39 -3.07 -19.88
C ALA A 60 12.67 -2.24 -21.14
N TYR A 61 13.11 -2.88 -22.23
CA TYR A 61 13.30 -2.24 -23.54
C TYR A 61 11.98 -1.68 -24.08
N ASP A 62 10.88 -2.45 -24.03
CA ASP A 62 9.55 -2.02 -24.47
C ASP A 62 9.01 -0.83 -23.67
N LYS A 63 9.47 -0.67 -22.43
CA LYS A 63 9.20 0.49 -21.58
C LYS A 63 10.13 1.68 -21.83
N GLY A 64 11.00 1.59 -22.85
CA GLY A 64 11.85 2.69 -23.32
C GLY A 64 13.27 2.71 -22.74
N ILE A 65 13.68 1.76 -21.90
CA ILE A 65 15.07 1.65 -21.47
C ILE A 65 15.95 1.30 -22.68
N ARG A 66 17.10 1.95 -22.78
CA ARG A 66 18.09 1.73 -23.86
C ARG A 66 19.48 1.38 -23.34
N SER A 67 19.65 1.29 -22.03
CA SER A 67 20.93 0.93 -21.43
C SER A 67 20.74 -0.21 -20.43
N PHE A 68 21.53 -1.28 -20.56
CA PHE A 68 21.37 -2.52 -19.83
C PHE A 68 22.70 -3.00 -19.28
N VAL A 69 22.74 -3.38 -17.99
CA VAL A 69 23.87 -4.07 -17.38
C VAL A 69 23.49 -5.55 -17.25
N VAL A 70 24.26 -6.40 -17.92
CA VAL A 70 23.96 -7.83 -18.05
C VAL A 70 25.20 -8.68 -17.73
N SER A 71 24.99 -9.94 -17.30
CA SER A 71 26.09 -10.90 -17.04
C SER A 71 26.09 -12.10 -17.98
N GLN A 72 25.30 -12.04 -19.06
CA GLN A 72 25.27 -13.07 -20.09
C GLN A 72 24.97 -12.44 -21.44
N GLN A 73 25.23 -13.18 -22.52
CA GLN A 73 24.89 -12.73 -23.87
C GLN A 73 23.37 -12.59 -24.00
N VAL A 74 22.91 -11.47 -24.56
CA VAL A 74 21.49 -11.12 -24.71
C VAL A 74 21.22 -10.67 -26.13
N ASP A 75 19.98 -10.89 -26.58
CA ASP A 75 19.48 -10.45 -27.88
C ASP A 75 18.52 -9.30 -27.66
N LEU A 76 18.95 -8.08 -27.98
CA LEU A 76 18.17 -6.85 -27.92
C LEU A 76 18.36 -6.06 -29.22
N PRO A 77 17.46 -5.17 -29.59
CA PRO A 77 17.61 -4.32 -30.78
C PRO A 77 18.92 -3.50 -30.79
N ASP A 78 19.42 -3.17 -31.99
CA ASP A 78 20.71 -2.51 -32.22
C ASP A 78 20.86 -1.12 -31.56
N ASP A 79 19.74 -0.48 -31.17
CA ASP A 79 19.75 0.80 -30.46
C ASP A 79 19.91 0.64 -28.92
N ALA A 80 19.99 -0.60 -28.41
CA ALA A 80 20.24 -0.87 -27.02
C ALA A 80 21.77 -0.86 -26.72
N LEU A 81 22.16 -0.07 -25.72
CA LEU A 81 23.51 -0.11 -25.15
C LEU A 81 23.62 -1.27 -24.14
N ILE A 82 24.40 -2.26 -24.45
CA ILE A 82 24.65 -3.41 -23.61
C ILE A 82 26.00 -3.26 -22.90
N ILE A 83 25.99 -3.28 -21.58
CA ILE A 83 27.16 -3.24 -20.73
C ILE A 83 27.30 -4.62 -20.08
N THR A 84 28.27 -5.40 -20.53
CA THR A 84 28.51 -6.74 -20.01
C THR A 84 29.45 -6.69 -18.83
N VAL A 85 29.07 -7.36 -17.73
CA VAL A 85 29.83 -7.51 -16.49
C VAL A 85 29.85 -8.97 -16.06
N ASP A 86 30.79 -9.37 -15.21
CA ASP A 86 30.87 -10.74 -14.70
C ASP A 86 29.68 -11.05 -13.74
N ASP A 87 29.31 -10.07 -12.90
CA ASP A 87 28.21 -10.18 -11.94
C ASP A 87 27.44 -8.84 -11.84
N THR A 88 26.15 -8.88 -12.15
CA THR A 88 25.27 -7.69 -12.13
C THR A 88 24.97 -7.19 -10.73
N LEU A 89 24.95 -8.06 -9.70
CA LEU A 89 24.80 -7.65 -8.32
C LEU A 89 26.06 -6.92 -7.84
N ARG A 90 27.24 -7.48 -8.13
CA ARG A 90 28.50 -6.83 -7.79
C ARG A 90 28.62 -5.46 -8.48
N ALA A 91 28.25 -5.37 -9.74
CA ALA A 91 28.22 -4.11 -10.46
C ALA A 91 27.31 -3.06 -9.80
N LEU A 92 26.13 -3.45 -9.30
CA LEU A 92 25.24 -2.57 -8.53
C LEU A 92 25.88 -2.11 -7.22
N GLN A 93 26.56 -3.02 -6.51
CA GLN A 93 27.26 -2.73 -5.27
C GLN A 93 28.44 -1.76 -5.48
N ASP A 94 29.20 -1.93 -6.56
CA ASP A 94 30.32 -1.05 -6.88
C ASP A 94 29.87 0.39 -7.20
N ILE A 95 28.71 0.55 -7.85
CA ILE A 95 28.11 1.87 -8.05
C ILE A 95 27.64 2.46 -6.72
N ALA A 96 26.97 1.67 -5.88
CA ALA A 96 26.49 2.13 -4.59
C ALA A 96 27.67 2.56 -3.69
N LYS A 97 28.77 1.79 -3.69
CA LYS A 97 30.03 2.14 -3.02
C LYS A 97 30.62 3.44 -3.56
N HIS A 98 30.74 3.56 -4.89
CA HIS A 98 31.24 4.78 -5.52
C HIS A 98 30.40 6.00 -5.15
N TYR A 99 29.09 5.85 -5.12
CA TYR A 99 28.15 6.92 -4.76
C TYR A 99 28.24 7.27 -3.28
N ARG A 100 28.25 6.26 -2.38
CA ARG A 100 28.43 6.42 -0.92
C ARG A 100 29.70 7.21 -0.59
N ASN A 101 30.79 6.96 -1.28
CA ASN A 101 32.08 7.60 -1.02
C ASN A 101 32.13 9.11 -1.37
N GLN A 102 31.07 9.65 -1.98
CA GLN A 102 30.93 11.09 -2.20
C GLN A 102 30.49 11.86 -0.95
N PHE A 103 30.01 11.15 0.08
CA PHE A 103 29.47 11.74 1.32
C PHE A 103 30.36 11.43 2.53
N SER A 104 30.65 12.44 3.35
CA SER A 104 31.53 12.33 4.52
C SER A 104 30.79 12.27 5.86
N TYR A 105 29.45 12.45 5.87
CA TYR A 105 28.69 12.38 7.11
C TYR A 105 28.64 10.96 7.70
N PRO A 106 28.43 10.84 9.04
CA PRO A 106 28.43 9.54 9.71
C PRO A 106 27.38 8.59 9.17
N VAL A 107 27.75 7.31 9.10
CA VAL A 107 26.85 6.20 8.74
C VAL A 107 26.81 5.22 9.90
N LEU A 108 25.63 5.03 10.47
CA LEU A 108 25.31 4.02 11.46
C LEU A 108 24.75 2.79 10.77
N ALA A 109 25.43 1.65 10.88
CA ALA A 109 24.95 0.39 10.37
C ALA A 109 24.37 -0.48 11.48
N ILE A 110 23.24 -1.16 11.20
CA ILE A 110 22.55 -2.02 12.17
C ILE A 110 22.48 -3.44 11.58
N THR A 111 23.01 -4.43 12.32
CA THR A 111 22.89 -5.84 11.92
C THR A 111 22.60 -6.77 13.11
N GLY A 112 22.21 -8.00 12.79
CA GLY A 112 21.79 -9.06 13.71
C GLY A 112 20.45 -9.68 13.30
N SER A 113 19.93 -10.67 14.02
CA SER A 113 18.72 -11.39 13.62
C SER A 113 17.43 -10.59 13.89
N LEU A 114 17.30 -9.97 15.06
CA LEU A 114 16.06 -9.34 15.51
C LEU A 114 16.25 -7.86 15.84
N GLY A 115 15.19 -7.05 15.72
CA GLY A 115 15.15 -5.69 16.21
C GLY A 115 15.72 -4.62 15.28
N LYS A 116 16.45 -4.95 14.22
CA LYS A 116 17.08 -3.99 13.29
C LYS A 116 16.16 -2.86 12.84
N THR A 117 15.05 -3.20 12.20
CA THR A 117 14.08 -2.22 11.69
C THR A 117 13.45 -1.39 12.81
N THR A 118 13.17 -2.02 13.96
CA THR A 118 12.59 -1.35 15.13
C THR A 118 13.54 -0.29 15.67
N ILE A 119 14.81 -0.65 15.87
CA ILE A 119 15.84 0.27 16.36
C ILE A 119 16.06 1.40 15.34
N LYS A 120 16.13 1.10 14.04
CA LYS A 120 16.26 2.08 12.96
C LYS A 120 15.15 3.14 13.01
N GLU A 121 13.89 2.73 13.09
CA GLU A 121 12.75 3.64 13.10
C GLU A 121 12.69 4.44 14.41
N TRP A 122 13.06 3.84 15.54
CA TRP A 122 13.12 4.54 16.83
C TRP A 122 14.27 5.55 16.89
N LEU A 123 15.43 5.20 16.35
CA LEU A 123 16.54 6.17 16.24
C LEU A 123 16.17 7.34 15.34
N TYR A 124 15.52 7.07 14.20
CA TYR A 124 15.00 8.14 13.36
C TYR A 124 14.06 9.08 14.13
N PHE A 125 13.09 8.51 14.87
CA PHE A 125 12.17 9.30 15.71
C PHE A 125 12.88 10.13 16.79
N LEU A 126 13.94 9.58 17.39
CA LEU A 126 14.67 10.25 18.45
C LEU A 126 15.59 11.37 17.95
N LEU A 127 16.13 11.22 16.73
CA LEU A 127 17.20 12.05 16.17
C LEU A 127 16.72 13.06 15.13
N ALA A 128 15.50 12.90 14.56
CA ALA A 128 15.00 13.69 13.43
C ALA A 128 14.82 15.19 13.71
N ASP A 129 14.79 15.60 14.98
CA ASP A 129 14.73 17.02 15.36
C ASP A 129 16.12 17.70 15.26
N GLU A 130 17.23 16.93 15.29
CA GLU A 130 18.61 17.41 15.31
C GLU A 130 19.38 17.09 14.01
N PHE A 131 18.97 16.07 13.26
CA PHE A 131 19.65 15.58 12.06
C PHE A 131 18.71 15.42 10.89
N ASN A 132 19.19 15.76 9.67
CA ASN A 132 18.54 15.40 8.43
C ASN A 132 18.99 13.99 8.01
N ILE A 133 18.18 12.98 8.31
CA ILE A 133 18.56 11.57 8.28
C ILE A 133 18.09 10.87 7.03
N ILE A 134 19.01 10.24 6.28
CA ILE A 134 18.67 9.17 5.35
C ILE A 134 18.64 7.83 6.08
N ARG A 135 17.65 7.00 5.85
CA ARG A 135 17.59 5.65 6.40
C ARG A 135 17.10 4.62 5.38
N SER A 136 17.51 3.36 5.55
CA SER A 136 17.01 2.26 4.71
C SER A 136 15.49 2.27 4.62
N PRO A 137 14.89 2.34 3.41
CA PRO A 137 13.43 2.30 3.24
C PRO A 137 12.86 0.97 3.74
N LYS A 138 11.79 1.00 4.51
CA LYS A 138 11.15 -0.22 5.06
C LYS A 138 12.18 -1.14 5.73
N SER A 139 12.34 -2.39 5.23
CA SER A 139 13.37 -3.36 5.67
C SER A 139 14.28 -3.73 4.48
N PHE A 140 14.79 -2.70 3.76
CA PHE A 140 15.75 -2.88 2.66
C PHE A 140 17.13 -3.18 3.26
N ASN A 141 17.33 -4.42 3.69
CA ASN A 141 18.51 -4.88 4.42
C ASN A 141 19.35 -5.94 3.69
N SER A 142 18.85 -6.50 2.57
CA SER A 142 19.61 -7.40 1.72
C SER A 142 20.71 -6.66 0.93
N GLN A 143 21.64 -7.37 0.32
CA GLN A 143 22.69 -6.81 -0.53
C GLN A 143 22.13 -5.79 -1.56
N ILE A 144 21.01 -6.12 -2.23
CA ILE A 144 20.32 -5.22 -3.16
C ILE A 144 19.69 -4.05 -2.42
N GLY A 145 18.98 -4.33 -1.31
CA GLY A 145 18.27 -3.31 -0.53
C GLY A 145 19.21 -2.26 0.05
N VAL A 146 20.38 -2.68 0.53
CA VAL A 146 21.44 -1.78 1.03
C VAL A 146 21.98 -0.92 -0.09
N ALA A 147 22.32 -1.51 -1.26
CA ALA A 147 22.83 -0.76 -2.41
C ALA A 147 21.85 0.37 -2.82
N ILE A 148 20.54 0.05 -2.89
CA ILE A 148 19.51 1.02 -3.23
C ILE A 148 19.39 2.11 -2.17
N SER A 149 19.46 1.74 -0.88
CA SER A 149 19.42 2.71 0.23
C SER A 149 20.56 3.73 0.15
N LEU A 150 21.76 3.29 -0.23
CA LEU A 150 22.92 4.17 -0.40
C LEU A 150 22.78 5.12 -1.60
N LEU A 151 22.13 4.66 -2.68
CA LEU A 151 21.87 5.50 -3.86
C LEU A 151 20.83 6.62 -3.61
N GLU A 152 20.12 6.60 -2.48
CA GLU A 152 19.22 7.67 -2.06
C GLU A 152 19.90 8.76 -1.23
N MET A 153 21.20 8.63 -0.89
CA MET A 153 21.97 9.62 -0.16
C MET A 153 22.08 10.94 -0.96
N THR A 154 22.07 12.07 -0.26
CA THR A 154 22.24 13.41 -0.87
C THR A 154 23.10 14.31 0.02
N ASN A 155 23.53 15.47 -0.51
CA ASN A 155 24.25 16.48 0.27
C ASN A 155 23.36 17.22 1.29
N GLU A 156 22.05 17.01 1.26
CA GLU A 156 21.12 17.58 2.23
C GLU A 156 21.11 16.78 3.54
N HIS A 157 21.50 15.50 3.48
CA HIS A 157 21.59 14.65 4.66
C HIS A 157 22.89 14.93 5.43
N ASP A 158 22.84 14.78 6.75
CA ASP A 158 23.98 14.91 7.65
C ASP A 158 24.21 13.66 8.52
N PHE A 159 23.32 12.66 8.42
CA PHE A 159 23.42 11.37 9.09
C PHE A 159 22.73 10.26 8.28
N ALA A 160 23.28 9.05 8.33
CA ALA A 160 22.67 7.90 7.67
C ALA A 160 22.47 6.72 8.64
N ILE A 161 21.32 6.03 8.54
CA ILE A 161 21.03 4.79 9.29
C ILE A 161 20.74 3.66 8.30
N ILE A 162 21.66 2.71 8.17
CA ILE A 162 21.60 1.62 7.21
C ILE A 162 21.35 0.29 7.93
N GLU A 163 20.26 -0.37 7.58
CA GLU A 163 19.94 -1.72 8.04
C GLU A 163 20.59 -2.75 7.13
N ALA A 164 21.37 -3.70 7.66
CA ALA A 164 22.06 -4.75 6.91
C ALA A 164 21.75 -6.14 7.46
N ASP A 165 21.54 -7.10 6.58
CA ASP A 165 21.28 -8.50 6.90
C ASP A 165 21.92 -9.43 5.86
N ILE A 166 22.18 -10.67 6.26
CA ILE A 166 22.78 -11.71 5.43
C ILE A 166 21.99 -13.00 5.53
N SER A 167 22.01 -13.78 4.48
CA SER A 167 21.40 -15.10 4.42
C SER A 167 22.42 -16.23 4.21
N HIS A 168 23.62 -15.90 3.72
CA HIS A 168 24.69 -16.87 3.46
C HIS A 168 26.03 -16.30 3.93
N PRO A 169 27.03 -17.20 4.14
CA PRO A 169 28.42 -16.79 4.37
C PRO A 169 28.96 -15.88 3.25
N ASP A 170 29.92 -15.06 3.60
CA ASP A 170 30.68 -14.14 2.72
C ASP A 170 29.87 -12.95 2.13
N GLU A 171 28.57 -12.83 2.42
CA GLU A 171 27.75 -11.70 1.98
C GLU A 171 28.10 -10.39 2.71
N MET A 172 28.46 -10.45 3.99
CA MET A 172 28.67 -9.25 4.80
C MET A 172 29.91 -8.45 4.42
N GLU A 173 30.92 -9.07 3.86
CA GLU A 173 32.12 -8.35 3.37
C GLU A 173 31.79 -7.38 2.24
N PHE A 174 30.91 -7.79 1.33
CA PHE A 174 30.43 -6.92 0.25
C PHE A 174 29.58 -5.77 0.77
N ILE A 175 28.76 -6.02 1.82
CA ILE A 175 27.92 -5.00 2.45
C ILE A 175 28.82 -4.01 3.22
N GLU A 176 29.79 -4.48 3.97
CA GLU A 176 30.73 -3.64 4.71
C GLU A 176 31.53 -2.73 3.76
N ASP A 177 32.08 -3.30 2.71
CA ASP A 177 32.84 -2.59 1.68
C ASP A 177 32.02 -1.48 1.00
N MET A 178 30.73 -1.72 0.78
CA MET A 178 29.80 -0.79 0.17
C MET A 178 29.33 0.31 1.15
N VAL A 179 28.98 -0.04 2.40
CA VAL A 179 28.43 0.89 3.39
C VAL A 179 29.54 1.71 4.04
N SER A 180 30.67 1.09 4.33
CA SER A 180 31.78 1.69 5.09
C SER A 180 31.28 2.45 6.32
N PRO A 181 30.70 1.74 7.31
CA PRO A 181 30.03 2.40 8.44
C PRO A 181 31.04 3.01 9.42
N THR A 182 30.69 4.17 9.99
CA THR A 182 31.46 4.82 11.06
C THR A 182 31.03 4.38 12.44
N LEU A 183 29.75 4.01 12.59
CA LEU A 183 29.13 3.52 13.82
C LEU A 183 28.38 2.22 13.56
N GLY A 184 28.27 1.36 14.57
CA GLY A 184 27.60 0.09 14.48
C GLY A 184 26.59 -0.17 15.60
N ILE A 185 25.54 -0.93 15.29
CA ILE A 185 24.66 -1.57 16.30
C ILE A 185 24.58 -3.05 15.99
N TYR A 186 24.96 -3.86 16.96
CA TYR A 186 24.81 -5.31 16.91
C TYR A 186 23.70 -5.78 17.83
N THR A 187 22.67 -6.42 17.25
CA THR A 187 21.49 -6.89 17.99
C THR A 187 21.53 -8.38 18.34
N GLY A 188 22.67 -9.04 18.06
CA GLY A 188 22.83 -10.47 18.26
C GLY A 188 22.29 -11.32 17.11
N VAL A 189 22.66 -12.60 17.07
CA VAL A 189 22.15 -13.57 16.10
C VAL A 189 21.33 -14.65 16.80
N GLY A 190 20.18 -14.95 16.23
CA GLY A 190 19.27 -16.01 16.65
C GLY A 190 19.33 -17.22 15.70
N HIS A 191 18.22 -17.97 15.64
CA HIS A 191 18.09 -19.18 14.84
C HIS A 191 17.67 -18.91 13.38
N PHE A 192 17.41 -17.67 13.02
CA PHE A 192 17.03 -17.32 11.66
C PHE A 192 18.23 -17.44 10.71
N TYR A 193 18.08 -18.15 9.59
CA TYR A 193 19.16 -18.54 8.67
C TYR A 193 20.27 -19.44 9.31
N ALA A 194 20.11 -19.92 10.53
CA ALA A 194 21.11 -20.77 11.20
C ALA A 194 21.51 -21.99 10.35
N ASP A 195 20.57 -22.54 9.58
CA ASP A 195 20.80 -23.72 8.71
C ASP A 195 21.76 -23.45 7.54
N ASN A 196 21.98 -22.18 7.20
CA ASN A 196 22.90 -21.77 6.14
C ASN A 196 24.35 -21.57 6.64
N PHE A 197 24.59 -21.71 7.95
CA PHE A 197 25.88 -21.51 8.59
C PHE A 197 26.29 -22.74 9.38
N GLU A 198 27.60 -23.04 9.41
CA GLU A 198 28.14 -24.22 10.13
C GLU A 198 27.82 -24.20 11.64
N SER A 199 27.68 -23.02 12.22
CA SER A 199 27.31 -22.83 13.64
C SER A 199 26.87 -21.39 13.90
N GLN A 200 26.16 -21.20 15.01
CA GLN A 200 25.77 -19.87 15.49
C GLN A 200 26.98 -18.93 15.71
N LYS A 201 28.16 -19.51 16.07
CA LYS A 201 29.40 -18.74 16.22
C LYS A 201 29.92 -18.20 14.88
N VAL A 202 29.82 -19.01 13.81
CA VAL A 202 30.19 -18.61 12.44
C VAL A 202 29.21 -17.55 11.94
N HIS A 203 27.90 -17.75 12.19
CA HIS A 203 26.86 -16.80 11.85
C HIS A 203 27.10 -15.42 12.52
N ALA A 204 27.37 -15.41 13.85
CA ALA A 204 27.72 -14.18 14.56
C ALA A 204 28.98 -13.50 14.03
N ALA A 205 30.02 -14.28 13.75
CA ALA A 205 31.27 -13.75 13.19
C ALA A 205 31.05 -13.12 11.81
N GLU A 206 30.19 -13.71 10.98
CA GLU A 206 29.84 -13.18 9.67
C GLU A 206 29.13 -11.83 9.80
N HIS A 207 28.13 -11.69 10.66
CA HIS A 207 27.48 -10.39 10.92
C HIS A 207 28.46 -9.34 11.43
N LEU A 208 29.40 -9.71 12.28
CA LEU A 208 30.37 -8.80 12.89
C LEU A 208 31.43 -8.28 11.91
N LYS A 209 31.58 -8.88 10.72
CA LYS A 209 32.40 -8.34 9.63
C LYS A 209 31.98 -6.92 9.25
N LEU A 210 30.68 -6.58 9.36
CA LEU A 210 30.13 -5.23 9.10
C LEU A 210 30.83 -4.14 9.93
N PHE A 211 31.36 -4.50 11.09
CA PHE A 211 31.91 -3.54 12.06
C PHE A 211 33.45 -3.51 12.10
N LYS A 212 34.09 -4.14 11.13
CA LYS A 212 35.55 -4.25 11.08
C LYS A 212 36.28 -2.90 11.13
N HIS A 213 35.68 -1.88 10.55
CA HIS A 213 36.26 -0.53 10.44
C HIS A 213 35.45 0.55 11.16
N THR A 214 34.43 0.18 11.98
CA THR A 214 33.67 1.15 12.76
C THR A 214 34.49 1.75 13.89
N ASN A 215 34.25 3.03 14.20
CA ASN A 215 34.87 3.70 15.34
C ASN A 215 34.40 3.08 16.67
N ILE A 216 33.09 2.77 16.75
CA ILE A 216 32.47 2.14 17.90
C ILE A 216 31.22 1.34 17.48
N THR A 217 30.96 0.24 18.17
CA THR A 217 29.78 -0.61 17.97
C THR A 217 29.03 -0.76 19.29
N PHE A 218 27.73 -0.48 19.26
CA PHE A 218 26.84 -0.59 20.42
C PHE A 218 26.22 -1.98 20.49
N ALA A 219 26.23 -2.59 21.67
CA ALA A 219 25.59 -3.88 21.90
C ALA A 219 25.27 -4.11 23.37
N LEU A 220 24.33 -5.01 23.66
CA LEU A 220 24.02 -5.44 25.01
C LEU A 220 25.12 -6.32 25.61
N SER A 221 25.16 -6.39 26.94
CA SER A 221 26.20 -7.11 27.71
C SER A 221 26.29 -8.59 27.36
N GLU A 222 25.19 -9.23 26.98
CA GLU A 222 25.13 -10.65 26.53
C GLU A 222 26.01 -10.94 25.31
N HIS A 223 26.21 -9.95 24.42
CA HIS A 223 27.01 -10.08 23.20
C HIS A 223 28.50 -9.72 23.39
N LYS A 224 28.91 -9.32 24.57
CA LYS A 224 30.28 -8.88 24.87
C LYS A 224 31.35 -9.89 24.51
N SER A 225 31.08 -11.18 24.71
CA SER A 225 32.02 -12.26 24.39
C SER A 225 32.23 -12.45 22.89
N GLU A 226 31.19 -12.25 22.07
CA GLU A 226 31.23 -12.34 20.61
C GLU A 226 32.03 -11.19 20.02
N LEU A 227 31.76 -9.96 20.44
CA LEU A 227 32.44 -8.76 20.02
C LEU A 227 33.96 -8.81 20.33
N ARG A 228 34.33 -9.23 21.54
CA ARG A 228 35.73 -9.40 21.94
C ARG A 228 36.47 -10.45 21.10
N ARG A 229 35.82 -11.59 20.85
CA ARG A 229 36.40 -12.65 20.02
C ARG A 229 36.70 -12.16 18.60
N ASN A 230 35.84 -11.33 18.05
CA ASN A 230 35.99 -10.76 16.70
C ASN A 230 36.76 -9.42 16.69
N LYS A 231 37.31 -8.99 17.82
CA LYS A 231 38.14 -7.77 17.98
C LYS A 231 37.40 -6.48 17.60
N ILE A 232 36.09 -6.43 17.82
CA ILE A 232 35.26 -5.26 17.56
C ILE A 232 35.37 -4.27 18.73
N ASN A 233 35.61 -3.01 18.44
CA ASN A 233 35.54 -1.93 19.41
C ASN A 233 34.09 -1.67 19.79
N ALA A 234 33.72 -1.94 21.06
CA ALA A 234 32.33 -1.96 21.46
C ALA A 234 32.06 -1.13 22.73
N ASP A 235 31.00 -0.36 22.70
CA ASP A 235 30.32 0.22 23.85
C ASP A 235 29.21 -0.76 24.31
N ILE A 236 29.39 -1.29 25.52
CA ILE A 236 28.51 -2.30 26.09
C ILE A 236 27.43 -1.61 26.91
N ILE A 237 26.21 -1.70 26.42
CA ILE A 237 25.04 -1.08 27.03
C ILE A 237 24.60 -1.84 28.28
N ASP A 238 24.41 -1.10 29.37
CA ASP A 238 23.90 -1.62 30.64
C ASP A 238 22.53 -0.99 30.95
N PHE A 239 21.56 -1.81 31.34
CA PHE A 239 20.23 -1.39 31.79
C PHE A 239 20.30 -0.46 33.00
N ASP A 240 21.32 -0.62 33.86
CA ASP A 240 21.51 0.21 35.03
C ASP A 240 21.62 1.70 34.70
N ASN A 241 22.11 2.06 33.54
CA ASN A 241 22.18 3.42 33.06
C ASN A 241 20.82 4.09 32.80
N TRP A 242 19.75 3.27 32.71
CA TRP A 242 18.40 3.70 32.35
C TRP A 242 17.34 3.36 33.41
N LYS A 243 17.72 3.24 34.71
CA LYS A 243 16.83 2.89 35.83
C LYS A 243 15.59 3.79 36.00
N LYS A 244 15.63 5.03 35.46
CA LYS A 244 14.46 5.93 35.46
C LYS A 244 13.36 5.57 34.48
N VAL A 245 13.62 4.68 33.54
CA VAL A 245 12.63 4.19 32.57
C VAL A 245 12.13 2.85 33.02
N ASP A 246 10.84 2.74 33.25
CA ASP A 246 10.19 1.44 33.50
C ASP A 246 9.98 0.69 32.17
N PHE A 247 10.79 -0.33 31.94
CA PHE A 247 10.72 -1.18 30.77
C PHE A 247 9.77 -2.36 30.93
N SER A 248 9.24 -2.64 32.12
CA SER A 248 8.50 -3.87 32.45
C SER A 248 7.20 -4.03 31.64
N GLN A 249 6.56 -2.89 31.33
CA GLN A 249 5.31 -2.84 30.56
C GLN A 249 5.51 -2.49 29.08
N LEU A 250 6.77 -2.34 28.63
CA LEU A 250 7.07 -1.91 27.27
C LEU A 250 7.50 -3.08 26.39
N SER A 251 6.96 -3.17 25.17
CA SER A 251 7.44 -4.11 24.18
C SER A 251 8.90 -3.84 23.78
N TYR A 252 9.67 -4.88 23.53
CA TYR A 252 11.08 -4.81 23.12
C TYR A 252 12.00 -3.99 24.04
N PRO A 253 12.11 -4.28 25.33
CA PRO A 253 12.95 -3.51 26.26
C PRO A 253 14.40 -3.38 25.77
N ASN A 254 14.98 -4.45 25.23
CA ASN A 254 16.34 -4.50 24.70
C ASN A 254 16.55 -3.51 23.55
N ASN A 255 15.61 -3.47 22.60
CA ASN A 255 15.71 -2.57 21.47
C ASN A 255 15.54 -1.09 21.89
N ARG A 256 14.66 -0.85 22.89
CA ARG A 256 14.46 0.51 23.42
C ARG A 256 15.71 1.05 24.07
N ILE A 257 16.36 0.25 24.93
CA ILE A 257 17.56 0.70 25.60
C ILE A 257 18.70 0.96 24.63
N ILE A 258 18.84 0.14 23.58
CA ILE A 258 19.82 0.37 22.51
C ILE A 258 19.55 1.73 21.83
N ALA A 259 18.30 1.96 21.39
CA ALA A 259 17.96 3.21 20.72
C ALA A 259 18.17 4.46 21.59
N LEU A 260 17.78 4.39 22.85
CA LEU A 260 17.96 5.50 23.81
C LEU A 260 19.45 5.76 24.09
N HIS A 261 20.25 4.72 24.30
CA HIS A 261 21.68 4.84 24.58
C HIS A 261 22.45 5.43 23.39
N VAL A 262 22.17 4.97 22.18
CA VAL A 262 22.79 5.49 20.96
C VAL A 262 22.38 6.94 20.70
N ALA A 263 21.11 7.30 20.95
CA ALA A 263 20.67 8.69 20.84
C ALA A 263 21.33 9.60 21.89
N GLU A 264 21.56 9.12 23.14
CA GLU A 264 22.33 9.85 24.17
C GLU A 264 23.79 10.04 23.70
N PHE A 265 24.43 8.99 23.17
CA PHE A 265 25.79 9.07 22.64
C PHE A 265 25.90 10.10 21.50
N LEU A 266 24.87 10.23 20.67
CA LEU A 266 24.81 11.21 19.57
C LEU A 266 24.42 12.63 20.03
N GLY A 267 24.31 12.85 21.36
CA GLY A 267 24.18 14.20 21.96
C GLY A 267 22.76 14.57 22.38
N ILE A 268 21.76 13.69 22.24
CA ILE A 268 20.41 13.99 22.72
C ILE A 268 20.35 13.95 24.24
N ASN A 269 19.76 14.97 24.85
CA ASN A 269 19.67 15.09 26.30
C ASN A 269 18.92 13.91 26.94
N LYS A 270 19.50 13.31 27.99
CA LYS A 270 18.95 12.13 28.68
C LYS A 270 17.56 12.34 29.26
N ASP A 271 17.23 13.51 29.77
CA ASP A 271 15.91 13.82 30.34
C ASP A 271 14.84 13.88 29.22
N VAL A 272 15.21 14.37 28.04
CA VAL A 272 14.36 14.34 26.84
C VAL A 272 14.11 12.89 26.40
N LEU A 273 15.18 12.09 26.35
CA LEU A 273 15.10 10.67 25.97
C LEU A 273 14.24 9.87 26.97
N THR A 274 14.37 10.11 28.25
CA THR A 274 13.56 9.47 29.29
C THR A 274 12.06 9.74 29.09
N LYS A 275 11.68 10.96 28.70
CA LYS A 275 10.30 11.32 28.37
C LYS A 275 9.84 10.69 27.05
N LYS A 276 10.70 10.66 26.04
CA LYS A 276 10.38 10.05 24.73
C LYS A 276 10.34 8.51 24.76
N ALA A 277 10.88 7.85 25.79
CA ALA A 277 10.98 6.40 25.86
C ALA A 277 9.63 5.66 25.74
N SER A 278 8.56 6.20 26.35
CA SER A 278 7.19 5.66 26.24
C SER A 278 6.46 6.11 24.97
N GLN A 279 6.98 7.10 24.25
CA GLN A 279 6.38 7.69 23.05
C GLN A 279 6.95 7.12 21.75
N LEU A 280 7.88 6.17 21.82
CA LEU A 280 8.46 5.53 20.64
C LEU A 280 7.35 4.92 19.76
N PRO A 281 7.40 5.13 18.45
CA PRO A 281 6.33 4.71 17.56
C PRO A 281 6.12 3.20 17.57
N VAL A 282 4.86 2.78 17.62
CA VAL A 282 4.48 1.38 17.48
C VAL A 282 4.58 1.01 16.00
N LEU A 283 5.36 -0.03 15.70
CA LEU A 283 5.50 -0.53 14.34
C LEU A 283 4.42 -1.58 14.06
N SER A 284 3.66 -1.37 13.00
CA SER A 284 2.61 -2.33 12.59
C SER A 284 3.15 -3.73 12.38
N ASN A 285 2.44 -4.73 12.91
CA ASN A 285 2.75 -6.16 12.82
C ASN A 285 4.08 -6.58 13.50
N ARG A 286 4.66 -5.76 14.37
CA ARG A 286 5.88 -6.06 15.12
C ARG A 286 5.64 -5.78 16.61
N MET A 287 5.20 -6.80 17.35
CA MET A 287 4.77 -6.65 18.75
C MET A 287 3.87 -5.41 18.96
N GLU A 288 2.93 -5.21 18.04
CA GLU A 288 1.91 -4.18 18.15
C GLU A 288 0.90 -4.63 19.21
N VAL A 289 0.92 -4.00 20.39
CA VAL A 289 0.08 -4.36 21.52
C VAL A 289 -1.03 -3.34 21.68
N PHE A 290 -2.28 -3.80 21.76
CA PHE A 290 -3.44 -2.93 21.95
C PHE A 290 -4.62 -3.67 22.57
N GLU A 291 -5.49 -2.92 23.24
CA GLU A 291 -6.77 -3.43 23.73
C GLU A 291 -7.71 -3.71 22.56
N GLY A 292 -8.18 -4.94 22.46
CA GLY A 292 -9.12 -5.42 21.45
C GLY A 292 -10.56 -5.45 21.94
N GLN A 293 -11.47 -5.95 21.08
CA GLN A 293 -12.89 -6.18 21.43
C GLN A 293 -13.01 -7.20 22.55
N ASP A 294 -14.13 -7.22 23.26
CA ASP A 294 -14.47 -8.17 24.33
C ASP A 294 -13.40 -8.26 25.42
N ASN A 295 -12.75 -7.14 25.74
CA ASN A 295 -11.70 -7.04 26.76
C ASN A 295 -10.48 -7.95 26.46
N ASN A 296 -10.18 -8.23 25.20
CA ASN A 296 -9.00 -8.99 24.79
C ASN A 296 -7.77 -8.08 24.66
N LEU A 297 -6.60 -8.53 25.12
CA LEU A 297 -5.32 -7.93 24.78
C LEU A 297 -4.79 -8.57 23.51
N ILE A 298 -4.58 -7.78 22.48
CA ILE A 298 -4.07 -8.24 21.20
C ILE A 298 -2.58 -7.94 21.10
N ILE A 299 -1.80 -8.98 20.83
CA ILE A 299 -0.37 -8.90 20.55
C ILE A 299 -0.18 -9.31 19.09
N ASN A 300 -0.02 -8.32 18.22
CA ASN A 300 0.15 -8.54 16.79
C ASN A 300 1.64 -8.54 16.43
N ASP A 301 2.20 -9.72 16.19
CA ASP A 301 3.57 -9.93 15.73
C ASP A 301 3.60 -10.77 14.44
N SER A 302 2.78 -10.35 13.46
CA SER A 302 2.55 -11.05 12.21
C SER A 302 3.50 -10.62 11.06
N TYR A 303 4.70 -10.16 11.38
CA TYR A 303 5.71 -9.79 10.38
C TYR A 303 6.64 -10.94 10.00
N ASN A 304 7.13 -11.67 10.97
CA ASN A 304 7.94 -12.88 10.78
C ASN A 304 7.51 -14.00 11.72
N ILE A 305 7.85 -15.23 11.37
CA ILE A 305 7.58 -16.42 12.18
C ILE A 305 8.89 -17.15 12.48
N ASP A 306 9.84 -16.41 13.05
CA ASP A 306 11.09 -16.94 13.57
C ASP A 306 10.90 -17.44 15.01
N VAL A 307 11.62 -18.50 15.37
CA VAL A 307 11.57 -19.13 16.70
C VAL A 307 11.93 -18.16 17.82
N ASP A 308 13.02 -17.39 17.65
CA ASP A 308 13.48 -16.43 18.67
C ASP A 308 12.49 -15.25 18.83
N ALA A 309 11.93 -14.75 17.73
CA ALA A 309 10.90 -13.71 17.77
C ALA A 309 9.60 -14.23 18.39
N LEU A 310 9.26 -15.51 18.14
CA LEU A 310 8.10 -16.16 18.77
C LEU A 310 8.31 -16.30 20.27
N GLU A 311 9.48 -16.73 20.72
CA GLU A 311 9.81 -16.88 22.13
C GLU A 311 9.74 -15.54 22.87
N GLN A 312 10.25 -14.45 22.25
CA GLN A 312 10.11 -13.11 22.81
C GLN A 312 8.64 -12.67 22.94
N ALA A 313 7.83 -12.96 21.92
CA ALA A 313 6.41 -12.61 21.93
C ALA A 313 5.63 -13.40 22.98
N LEU A 314 5.90 -14.71 23.12
CA LEU A 314 5.32 -15.56 24.15
C LEU A 314 5.77 -15.13 25.55
N SER A 315 7.07 -14.88 25.75
CA SER A 315 7.59 -14.38 27.03
C SER A 315 6.88 -13.08 27.44
N TYR A 316 6.69 -12.16 26.52
CA TYR A 316 5.93 -10.94 26.77
C TYR A 316 4.46 -11.24 27.11
N GLN A 317 3.78 -12.08 26.33
CA GLN A 317 2.39 -12.45 26.57
C GLN A 317 2.17 -13.07 27.97
N PHE A 318 3.09 -13.93 28.40
CA PHE A 318 2.97 -14.64 29.67
C PHE A 318 3.44 -13.84 30.89
N SER A 319 4.28 -12.81 30.70
CA SER A 319 4.85 -12.02 31.79
C SER A 319 4.15 -10.67 32.02
N SER A 320 3.60 -10.05 30.99
CA SER A 320 3.16 -8.65 31.03
C SER A 320 1.64 -8.44 31.20
N ASP A 321 0.84 -9.49 31.12
CA ASP A 321 -0.61 -9.39 31.13
C ASP A 321 -1.26 -10.28 32.22
N GLU A 322 -2.18 -9.69 32.99
CA GLU A 322 -2.90 -10.38 34.08
C GLU A 322 -4.05 -11.27 33.61
N ARG A 323 -4.44 -11.21 32.32
CA ARG A 323 -5.49 -12.08 31.75
C ARG A 323 -5.08 -13.53 31.85
N LYS A 324 -5.98 -14.35 32.42
CA LYS A 324 -5.69 -15.77 32.70
C LYS A 324 -5.54 -16.60 31.43
N ASP A 325 -6.39 -16.32 30.43
CA ASP A 325 -6.40 -17.12 29.21
C ASP A 325 -5.41 -16.55 28.19
N LYS A 326 -4.42 -17.37 27.87
CA LYS A 326 -3.38 -17.10 26.87
C LYS A 326 -3.70 -17.89 25.61
N ILE A 327 -3.94 -17.20 24.53
CA ILE A 327 -4.31 -17.79 23.25
C ILE A 327 -3.24 -17.45 22.23
N VAL A 328 -2.82 -18.44 21.46
CA VAL A 328 -1.84 -18.26 20.38
C VAL A 328 -2.48 -18.61 19.06
N VAL A 329 -2.34 -17.71 18.09
CA VAL A 329 -2.84 -17.85 16.71
C VAL A 329 -1.65 -17.84 15.78
N LEU A 330 -1.39 -18.96 15.10
CA LEU A 330 -0.28 -19.12 14.15
C LEU A 330 -0.79 -19.23 12.72
N ASP A 331 -0.07 -18.60 11.79
CA ASP A 331 -0.18 -18.91 10.37
C ASP A 331 1.15 -19.49 9.87
N LEU A 332 1.16 -20.78 9.60
CA LEU A 332 2.33 -21.56 9.17
C LEU A 332 2.40 -21.79 7.66
N SER A 333 1.56 -21.10 6.85
CA SER A 333 1.43 -21.33 5.41
C SER A 333 2.73 -21.11 4.63
N PHE A 334 3.64 -20.28 5.16
CA PHE A 334 4.92 -19.94 4.52
C PHE A 334 6.14 -20.46 5.29
N VAL A 335 5.93 -21.45 6.17
CA VAL A 335 6.99 -22.08 6.98
C VAL A 335 7.34 -23.42 6.36
N GLU A 336 8.63 -23.69 6.23
CA GLU A 336 9.15 -24.99 5.79
C GLU A 336 8.82 -26.08 6.82
N GLU A 337 8.52 -27.29 6.36
CA GLU A 337 8.01 -28.39 7.19
C GLU A 337 8.95 -28.75 8.34
N ASN A 338 10.28 -28.71 8.10
CA ASN A 338 11.31 -28.97 9.11
C ASN A 338 11.28 -27.96 10.28
N ARG A 339 10.81 -26.72 10.05
CA ARG A 339 10.74 -25.63 11.05
C ARG A 339 9.43 -25.60 11.81
N LYS A 340 8.35 -26.13 11.24
CA LYS A 340 7.02 -26.13 11.90
C LYS A 340 7.07 -26.81 13.26
N LYS A 341 7.79 -27.94 13.35
CA LYS A 341 7.95 -28.66 14.62
C LYS A 341 8.62 -27.79 15.69
N ALA A 342 9.72 -27.14 15.38
CA ALA A 342 10.42 -26.26 16.33
C ALA A 342 9.54 -25.11 16.83
N ILE A 343 8.75 -24.51 15.94
CA ILE A 343 7.78 -23.47 16.29
C ILE A 343 6.73 -24.02 17.27
N LEU A 344 6.15 -25.18 16.96
CA LEU A 344 5.14 -25.81 17.81
C LEU A 344 5.71 -26.26 19.16
N ASP A 345 6.94 -26.77 19.19
CA ASP A 345 7.62 -27.15 20.43
C ASP A 345 7.81 -25.95 21.37
N VAL A 346 8.19 -24.79 20.81
CA VAL A 346 8.30 -23.54 21.58
C VAL A 346 6.94 -23.07 22.10
N VAL A 347 5.89 -23.06 21.28
CA VAL A 347 4.54 -22.69 21.75
C VAL A 347 4.07 -23.63 22.88
N ASN A 348 4.25 -24.92 22.69
CA ASN A 348 3.83 -25.94 23.68
C ASN A 348 4.59 -25.81 25.00
N SER A 349 5.85 -25.35 25.00
CA SER A 349 6.63 -25.14 26.23
C SER A 349 6.02 -24.08 27.16
N TYR A 350 5.28 -23.10 26.58
CA TYR A 350 4.54 -22.07 27.33
C TYR A 350 3.15 -22.52 27.76
N SER A 351 2.64 -23.64 27.23
CA SER A 351 1.33 -24.20 27.57
C SER A 351 0.17 -23.22 27.47
N PRO A 352 -0.08 -22.61 26.30
CA PRO A 352 -1.22 -21.70 26.10
C PRO A 352 -2.55 -22.42 26.34
N ASN A 353 -3.58 -21.68 26.77
CA ASN A 353 -4.92 -22.25 27.00
C ASN A 353 -5.54 -22.78 25.71
N GLN A 354 -5.26 -22.08 24.58
CA GLN A 354 -5.69 -22.50 23.25
C GLN A 354 -4.64 -22.14 22.20
N LEU A 355 -4.49 -23.01 21.20
CA LEU A 355 -3.65 -22.81 20.03
C LEU A 355 -4.50 -22.96 18.76
N PHE A 356 -4.56 -21.91 17.95
CA PHE A 356 -5.18 -21.94 16.64
C PHE A 356 -4.10 -21.89 15.55
N ILE A 357 -4.14 -22.84 14.62
CA ILE A 357 -3.31 -22.81 13.42
C ILE A 357 -4.23 -22.48 12.25
N LEU A 358 -4.04 -21.33 11.64
CA LEU A 358 -4.86 -20.89 10.52
C LEU A 358 -4.36 -21.51 9.22
N GLU A 359 -5.26 -22.16 8.51
CA GLU A 359 -5.03 -22.69 7.17
C GLU A 359 -5.90 -21.94 6.16
N ASN A 360 -5.31 -21.55 5.03
CA ASN A 360 -6.03 -20.88 3.93
C ASN A 360 -6.86 -19.65 4.36
N ASN A 361 -6.40 -18.92 5.37
CA ASN A 361 -7.04 -17.72 5.93
C ASN A 361 -8.45 -17.93 6.51
N LYS A 362 -8.85 -19.15 6.81
CA LYS A 362 -10.12 -19.41 7.50
C LYS A 362 -9.96 -19.10 8.98
N VAL A 363 -10.75 -18.17 9.47
CA VAL A 363 -10.82 -17.80 10.89
C VAL A 363 -11.88 -18.69 11.54
N PRO A 364 -11.54 -19.56 12.51
CA PRO A 364 -12.51 -20.38 13.24
C PRO A 364 -13.49 -19.49 14.00
N GLN A 365 -14.77 -19.92 14.09
CA GLN A 365 -15.80 -19.19 14.81
C GLN A 365 -15.46 -19.09 16.32
N GLU A 366 -14.88 -20.16 16.87
CA GLU A 366 -14.45 -20.23 18.26
C GLU A 366 -13.42 -19.16 18.61
N LEU A 367 -12.53 -18.80 17.66
CA LEU A 367 -11.57 -17.71 17.85
C LEU A 367 -12.26 -16.35 17.94
N LEU A 368 -13.33 -16.12 17.17
CA LEU A 368 -14.09 -14.87 17.20
C LEU A 368 -14.94 -14.69 18.45
N GLU A 369 -15.23 -15.77 19.17
CA GLU A 369 -16.01 -15.79 20.41
C GLU A 369 -15.17 -15.61 21.68
N VAL A 370 -13.84 -15.52 21.54
CA VAL A 370 -12.89 -15.35 22.64
C VAL A 370 -13.08 -14.00 23.34
N LYS A 371 -13.11 -14.04 24.69
CA LYS A 371 -13.26 -12.85 25.55
C LYS A 371 -12.29 -12.86 26.72
N ASN A 372 -11.95 -11.70 27.27
CA ASN A 372 -11.11 -11.52 28.46
C ASN A 372 -9.75 -12.26 28.40
N SER A 373 -9.19 -12.37 27.20
CA SER A 373 -8.00 -13.20 26.92
C SER A 373 -6.85 -12.35 26.36
N SER A 374 -5.63 -12.85 26.51
CA SER A 374 -4.49 -12.34 25.79
C SER A 374 -4.27 -13.17 24.53
N ILE A 375 -4.31 -12.55 23.34
CA ILE A 375 -4.24 -13.24 22.07
C ILE A 375 -2.98 -12.79 21.31
N LEU A 376 -2.04 -13.73 21.14
CA LEU A 376 -0.85 -13.52 20.30
C LEU A 376 -1.11 -13.99 18.88
N PHE A 377 -0.96 -13.10 17.91
CA PHE A 377 -0.98 -13.41 16.48
C PHE A 377 0.44 -13.44 15.93
N LYS A 378 0.87 -14.59 15.40
CA LYS A 378 2.22 -14.81 14.88
C LYS A 378 2.21 -15.47 13.50
N GLY A 379 2.86 -14.85 12.51
CA GLY A 379 2.90 -15.34 11.12
C GLY A 379 3.90 -14.58 10.27
N ALA A 380 4.10 -15.02 9.03
CA ALA A 380 4.95 -14.33 8.06
C ALA A 380 4.25 -13.10 7.48
N TYR A 381 4.99 -12.07 7.08
CA TYR A 381 4.44 -10.86 6.43
C TYR A 381 3.54 -11.15 5.22
N ARG A 382 3.82 -12.24 4.49
CA ARG A 382 3.03 -12.69 3.33
C ARG A 382 1.74 -13.41 3.75
N SER A 383 1.61 -13.81 5.01
CA SER A 383 0.37 -14.36 5.54
C SER A 383 -0.68 -13.26 5.67
N ARG A 384 -1.94 -13.66 5.72
CA ARG A 384 -3.06 -12.73 5.92
C ARG A 384 -3.47 -12.56 7.37
N LEU A 385 -2.63 -12.97 8.27
CA LEU A 385 -2.89 -12.91 9.70
C LEU A 385 -3.21 -11.48 10.17
N LYS A 386 -2.57 -10.48 9.54
CA LYS A 386 -2.89 -9.05 9.76
C LYS A 386 -4.38 -8.71 9.52
N ASP A 387 -5.03 -9.37 8.55
CA ASP A 387 -6.44 -9.15 8.25
C ASP A 387 -7.32 -9.75 9.36
N THR A 388 -6.93 -10.91 9.89
CA THR A 388 -7.55 -11.52 11.07
C THR A 388 -7.42 -10.64 12.31
N VAL A 389 -6.26 -10.06 12.55
CA VAL A 389 -6.02 -9.12 13.68
C VAL A 389 -6.98 -7.93 13.66
N LEU A 390 -7.33 -7.42 12.48
CA LEU A 390 -8.28 -6.29 12.35
C LEU A 390 -9.67 -6.62 12.88
N LEU A 391 -10.07 -7.90 12.87
CA LEU A 391 -11.37 -8.33 13.41
C LEU A 391 -11.45 -8.18 14.94
N PHE A 392 -10.30 -8.16 15.61
CA PHE A 392 -10.20 -7.99 17.07
C PHE A 392 -9.92 -6.56 17.52
N LYS A 393 -9.66 -5.65 16.59
CA LYS A 393 -9.36 -4.24 16.94
C LYS A 393 -10.60 -3.59 17.56
N ASN A 394 -10.42 -2.89 18.70
CA ASN A 394 -11.47 -2.04 19.25
C ASN A 394 -11.89 -1.01 18.22
N ARG A 395 -13.16 -1.01 17.89
CA ARG A 395 -13.73 0.01 17.02
C ARG A 395 -13.85 1.30 17.84
N LYS A 396 -12.99 2.26 17.57
CA LYS A 396 -13.11 3.60 18.20
C LYS A 396 -14.41 4.29 17.84
N HIS A 397 -15.02 3.90 16.74
CA HIS A 397 -16.33 4.35 16.27
C HIS A 397 -17.20 3.11 16.02
N GLU A 398 -18.35 3.04 16.66
CA GLU A 398 -19.28 1.89 16.56
C GLU A 398 -20.20 1.98 15.32
N THR A 399 -19.75 2.74 14.31
CA THR A 399 -20.31 2.77 12.96
C THR A 399 -19.17 2.39 12.01
N TRP A 400 -19.39 1.42 11.13
CA TRP A 400 -18.39 0.90 10.24
C TRP A 400 -18.99 0.49 8.89
N ILE A 401 -18.12 0.40 7.89
CA ILE A 401 -18.46 -0.13 6.58
C ILE A 401 -17.55 -1.30 6.23
N GLU A 402 -18.13 -2.41 5.79
CA GLU A 402 -17.43 -3.61 5.34
C GLU A 402 -17.36 -3.63 3.83
N PHE A 403 -16.19 -4.01 3.30
CA PHE A 403 -15.93 -4.23 1.88
C PHE A 403 -15.55 -5.68 1.65
N ASP A 404 -16.39 -6.42 0.93
CA ASP A 404 -16.14 -7.81 0.54
C ASP A 404 -15.27 -7.86 -0.72
N LEU A 405 -13.98 -8.19 -0.53
CA LEU A 405 -13.01 -8.24 -1.63
C LEU A 405 -13.26 -9.43 -2.56
N LYS A 406 -13.87 -10.53 -2.09
CA LYS A 406 -14.27 -11.64 -2.98
C LYS A 406 -15.38 -11.22 -3.92
N ALA A 407 -16.34 -10.43 -3.42
CA ALA A 407 -17.37 -9.85 -4.26
C ALA A 407 -16.76 -8.92 -5.32
N VAL A 408 -15.77 -8.09 -4.97
CA VAL A 408 -15.05 -7.24 -5.94
C VAL A 408 -14.34 -8.09 -7.00
N GLU A 409 -13.62 -9.15 -6.62
CA GLU A 409 -12.95 -10.08 -7.54
C GLU A 409 -13.95 -10.76 -8.48
N HIS A 410 -15.06 -11.27 -7.92
CA HIS A 410 -16.14 -11.87 -8.68
C HIS A 410 -16.71 -10.89 -9.72
N ASN A 411 -17.03 -9.68 -9.30
CA ASN A 411 -17.62 -8.66 -10.17
C ASN A 411 -16.68 -8.30 -11.34
N ILE A 412 -15.38 -8.16 -11.09
CA ILE A 412 -14.40 -7.97 -12.15
C ILE A 412 -14.42 -9.15 -13.12
N SER A 413 -14.50 -10.38 -12.62
CA SER A 413 -14.56 -11.60 -13.46
C SER A 413 -15.83 -11.63 -14.33
N VAL A 414 -16.97 -11.17 -13.80
CA VAL A 414 -18.21 -11.06 -14.58
C VAL A 414 -18.03 -10.13 -15.77
N PHE A 415 -17.43 -8.96 -15.58
CA PHE A 415 -17.12 -8.05 -16.69
C PHE A 415 -16.09 -8.65 -17.65
N GLN A 416 -15.04 -9.27 -17.14
CA GLN A 416 -13.97 -9.85 -17.95
C GLN A 416 -14.48 -10.95 -18.87
N ASN A 417 -15.40 -11.80 -18.41
CA ASN A 417 -15.99 -12.87 -19.19
C ASN A 417 -16.90 -12.38 -20.36
N LYS A 418 -17.32 -11.12 -20.32
CA LYS A 418 -18.13 -10.48 -21.38
C LYS A 418 -17.28 -9.80 -22.46
N LEU A 419 -15.98 -9.68 -22.24
CA LEU A 419 -15.04 -8.97 -23.10
C LEU A 419 -14.24 -9.94 -23.98
N PRO A 420 -13.77 -9.48 -25.16
CA PRO A 420 -12.75 -10.19 -25.92
C PRO A 420 -11.50 -10.45 -25.06
N GLU A 421 -10.86 -11.60 -25.23
CA GLU A 421 -9.75 -12.10 -24.40
C GLU A 421 -8.59 -11.09 -24.22
N LYS A 422 -8.32 -10.27 -25.23
CA LYS A 422 -7.21 -9.30 -25.22
C LYS A 422 -7.59 -7.92 -24.70
N THR A 423 -8.85 -7.72 -24.34
CA THR A 423 -9.33 -6.41 -23.86
C THR A 423 -8.75 -6.12 -22.48
N LYS A 424 -8.09 -4.98 -22.34
CA LYS A 424 -7.52 -4.51 -21.08
C LYS A 424 -8.59 -3.95 -20.16
N ILE A 425 -8.33 -4.04 -18.87
CA ILE A 425 -9.21 -3.49 -17.83
C ILE A 425 -8.51 -2.37 -17.08
N LEU A 426 -9.08 -1.18 -17.13
CA LEU A 426 -8.78 -0.07 -16.25
C LEU A 426 -9.85 -0.02 -15.16
N VAL A 427 -9.43 0.03 -13.88
CA VAL A 427 -10.36 0.24 -12.76
C VAL A 427 -10.20 1.65 -12.20
N MET A 428 -11.32 2.36 -12.08
CA MET A 428 -11.35 3.68 -11.47
C MET A 428 -11.24 3.58 -9.95
N VAL A 429 -10.25 4.26 -9.37
CA VAL A 429 -9.99 4.33 -7.93
C VAL A 429 -10.01 5.76 -7.39
N LYS A 430 -10.62 6.68 -8.13
CA LYS A 430 -10.81 8.09 -7.74
C LYS A 430 -11.70 8.24 -6.49
N ALA A 431 -11.61 9.38 -5.84
CA ALA A 431 -12.37 9.73 -4.63
C ALA A 431 -12.21 8.65 -3.53
N SER A 432 -10.94 8.34 -3.19
CA SER A 432 -10.61 7.28 -2.23
C SER A 432 -11.24 5.93 -2.62
N SER A 433 -11.10 5.52 -3.89
CA SER A 433 -11.72 4.30 -4.45
C SER A 433 -13.24 4.27 -4.20
N TYR A 434 -13.93 5.33 -4.60
CA TYR A 434 -15.36 5.54 -4.32
C TYR A 434 -15.72 5.49 -2.82
N GLY A 435 -14.87 6.08 -1.96
CA GLY A 435 -15.09 6.10 -0.51
C GLY A 435 -14.70 4.81 0.21
N SER A 436 -14.22 3.81 -0.50
CA SER A 436 -13.77 2.55 0.11
C SER A 436 -12.39 2.62 0.76
N GLY A 437 -11.66 3.72 0.61
CA GLY A 437 -10.34 3.94 1.19
C GLY A 437 -9.23 4.07 0.16
N ASP A 438 -8.19 4.80 0.52
CA ASP A 438 -7.17 5.25 -0.42
C ASP A 438 -6.27 4.13 -0.95
N LEU A 439 -6.01 3.06 -0.19
CA LEU A 439 -4.94 2.12 -0.50
C LEU A 439 -5.36 0.64 -0.62
N ASN A 440 -6.31 0.17 0.18
CA ASN A 440 -6.61 -1.26 0.25
C ASN A 440 -7.18 -1.82 -1.07
N ILE A 441 -8.11 -1.11 -1.69
CA ILE A 441 -8.66 -1.51 -2.99
C ILE A 441 -7.61 -1.41 -4.11
N PRO A 442 -6.83 -0.31 -4.27
CA PRO A 442 -5.75 -0.26 -5.26
C PRO A 442 -4.72 -1.37 -5.13
N HIS A 443 -4.28 -1.69 -3.91
CA HIS A 443 -3.37 -2.81 -3.67
C HIS A 443 -3.99 -4.16 -4.04
N PHE A 444 -5.27 -4.36 -3.72
CA PHE A 444 -5.99 -5.56 -4.08
C PHE A 444 -6.11 -5.72 -5.59
N LEU A 445 -6.47 -4.66 -6.32
CA LEU A 445 -6.54 -4.64 -7.78
C LEU A 445 -5.18 -4.94 -8.42
N GLN A 446 -4.10 -4.37 -7.86
CA GLN A 446 -2.74 -4.69 -8.31
C GLN A 446 -2.40 -6.17 -8.12
N GLN A 447 -2.82 -6.79 -7.01
CA GLN A 447 -2.63 -8.23 -6.77
C GLN A 447 -3.43 -9.10 -7.75
N LEU A 448 -4.61 -8.66 -8.15
CA LEU A 448 -5.44 -9.33 -9.17
C LEU A 448 -4.85 -9.22 -10.59
N GLY A 449 -3.85 -8.35 -10.81
CA GLY A 449 -3.22 -8.19 -12.11
C GLY A 449 -4.01 -7.33 -13.09
N ILE A 450 -4.80 -6.36 -12.61
CA ILE A 450 -5.49 -5.37 -13.45
C ILE A 450 -4.46 -4.58 -14.27
N ASP A 451 -4.81 -4.19 -15.51
CA ASP A 451 -3.88 -3.53 -16.42
C ASP A 451 -3.59 -2.07 -16.06
N TYR A 452 -4.62 -1.31 -15.63
CA TYR A 452 -4.54 0.13 -15.37
C TYR A 452 -5.37 0.52 -14.15
N LEU A 453 -4.93 1.57 -13.45
CA LEU A 453 -5.78 2.32 -12.51
C LEU A 453 -6.10 3.69 -13.08
N GLY A 454 -7.27 4.24 -12.73
CA GLY A 454 -7.68 5.59 -13.11
C GLY A 454 -8.03 6.42 -11.88
N VAL A 455 -7.48 7.62 -11.79
CA VAL A 455 -7.75 8.61 -10.73
C VAL A 455 -8.32 9.89 -11.31
N ALA A 456 -8.88 10.76 -10.49
CA ALA A 456 -9.40 12.05 -10.96
C ALA A 456 -8.29 13.09 -11.06
N TYR A 457 -7.45 13.21 -10.04
CA TYR A 457 -6.46 14.28 -9.87
C TYR A 457 -5.07 13.72 -9.55
N THR A 458 -4.05 14.59 -9.68
CA THR A 458 -2.63 14.22 -9.54
C THR A 458 -2.30 13.75 -8.11
N ASP A 459 -2.85 14.39 -7.08
CA ASP A 459 -2.63 14.05 -5.67
C ASP A 459 -3.09 12.63 -5.30
N GLU A 460 -4.18 12.16 -5.91
CA GLU A 460 -4.62 10.77 -5.76
C GLU A 460 -3.58 9.80 -6.34
N GLY A 461 -3.05 10.12 -7.54
CA GLY A 461 -2.03 9.32 -8.21
C GLY A 461 -0.70 9.29 -7.46
N THR A 462 -0.23 10.44 -6.93
CA THR A 462 0.98 10.53 -6.12
C THR A 462 0.86 9.73 -4.84
N THR A 463 -0.27 9.82 -4.15
CA THR A 463 -0.56 9.00 -2.96
C THR A 463 -0.45 7.50 -3.26
N LEU A 464 -0.97 7.04 -4.39
CA LEU A 464 -0.86 5.63 -4.81
C LEU A 464 0.59 5.22 -5.07
N ARG A 465 1.38 6.08 -5.75
CA ARG A 465 2.81 5.81 -6.03
C ARG A 465 3.65 5.73 -4.77
N GLU A 466 3.50 6.71 -3.86
CA GLU A 466 4.20 6.74 -2.58
C GLU A 466 3.93 5.49 -1.72
N ASN A 467 2.75 4.90 -1.89
CA ASN A 467 2.36 3.68 -1.19
C ASN A 467 2.58 2.39 -2.01
N GLY A 468 3.40 2.41 -3.05
CA GLY A 468 3.91 1.21 -3.73
C GLY A 468 3.01 0.63 -4.81
N ILE A 469 2.06 1.38 -5.34
CA ILE A 469 1.32 1.00 -6.54
C ILE A 469 2.23 1.19 -7.76
N THR A 470 2.43 0.13 -8.54
CA THR A 470 3.31 0.10 -9.72
C THR A 470 2.54 -0.01 -11.05
N LEU A 471 1.23 -0.24 -11.01
CA LEU A 471 0.40 -0.25 -12.21
C LEU A 471 0.44 1.12 -12.91
N PRO A 472 0.27 1.18 -14.24
CA PRO A 472 0.03 2.45 -14.93
C PRO A 472 -1.19 3.16 -14.30
N ILE A 473 -1.08 4.49 -14.10
CA ILE A 473 -2.14 5.31 -13.50
C ILE A 473 -2.49 6.43 -14.46
N LEU A 474 -3.71 6.38 -15.00
CA LEU A 474 -4.30 7.43 -15.80
C LEU A 474 -4.89 8.52 -14.89
N ILE A 475 -4.47 9.79 -15.07
CA ILE A 475 -5.08 10.94 -14.43
C ILE A 475 -6.09 11.56 -15.39
N MET A 476 -7.36 11.60 -14.98
CA MET A 476 -8.46 12.08 -15.84
C MET A 476 -8.51 13.60 -16.01
N ASN A 477 -8.04 14.34 -15.00
CA ASN A 477 -8.07 15.80 -15.00
C ASN A 477 -6.79 16.33 -14.34
N THR A 478 -5.77 16.56 -15.17
CA THR A 478 -4.45 17.00 -14.71
C THR A 478 -4.37 18.53 -14.77
N GLU A 479 -4.05 19.15 -13.66
CA GLU A 479 -3.78 20.59 -13.58
C GLU A 479 -2.38 20.90 -14.12
N ILE A 480 -2.23 22.08 -14.75
CA ILE A 480 -0.95 22.53 -15.32
C ILE A 480 0.13 22.66 -14.23
N ASP A 481 -0.24 23.14 -13.06
CA ASP A 481 0.68 23.32 -11.92
C ASP A 481 1.16 21.98 -11.33
N ALA A 482 0.47 20.87 -11.63
CA ALA A 482 0.81 19.55 -11.16
C ALA A 482 1.72 18.74 -12.10
N PHE A 483 2.13 19.30 -13.24
CA PHE A 483 2.94 18.59 -14.25
C PHE A 483 4.29 18.09 -13.71
N GLU A 484 4.88 18.78 -12.73
CA GLU A 484 6.11 18.33 -12.09
C GLU A 484 5.90 17.01 -11.34
N ASP A 485 4.84 16.91 -10.58
CA ASP A 485 4.49 15.67 -9.86
C ASP A 485 4.10 14.55 -10.82
N VAL A 486 3.37 14.85 -11.90
CA VAL A 486 3.06 13.88 -12.96
C VAL A 486 4.34 13.23 -13.49
N ILE A 487 5.34 14.05 -13.81
CA ILE A 487 6.64 13.60 -14.33
C ILE A 487 7.40 12.81 -13.24
N LYS A 488 7.51 13.40 -12.05
CA LYS A 488 8.26 12.81 -10.92
C LYS A 488 7.76 11.43 -10.52
N PHE A 489 6.45 11.25 -10.49
CA PHE A 489 5.81 10.00 -10.06
C PHE A 489 5.46 9.05 -11.22
N GLY A 490 5.79 9.41 -12.46
CA GLY A 490 5.51 8.60 -13.64
C GLY A 490 4.02 8.31 -13.80
N LEU A 491 3.19 9.34 -13.67
CA LEU A 491 1.75 9.28 -13.86
C LEU A 491 1.42 9.60 -15.32
N GLU A 492 0.33 9.09 -15.84
CA GLU A 492 -0.05 9.23 -17.25
C GLU A 492 -1.20 10.24 -17.37
N PRO A 493 -0.95 11.51 -17.82
CA PRO A 493 -1.96 12.54 -17.85
C PRO A 493 -2.90 12.39 -19.04
N SER A 494 -4.18 12.71 -18.82
CA SER A 494 -5.14 12.94 -19.90
C SER A 494 -5.02 14.34 -20.44
N ILE A 495 -4.88 14.47 -21.74
CA ILE A 495 -4.79 15.73 -22.50
C ILE A 495 -6.10 15.92 -23.27
N PHE A 496 -6.73 17.07 -23.09
CA PHE A 496 -8.05 17.38 -23.64
C PHE A 496 -8.15 18.76 -24.31
N SER A 497 -7.01 19.48 -24.42
CA SER A 497 -6.95 20.77 -25.12
C SER A 497 -5.54 21.05 -25.64
N PHE A 498 -5.44 21.87 -26.69
CA PHE A 498 -4.14 22.30 -27.24
C PHE A 498 -3.31 23.08 -26.23
N ALA A 499 -3.94 23.95 -25.43
CA ALA A 499 -3.24 24.72 -24.41
C ALA A 499 -2.57 23.82 -23.36
N GLN A 500 -3.27 22.73 -22.93
CA GLN A 500 -2.72 21.76 -22.00
C GLN A 500 -1.59 20.95 -22.64
N LEU A 501 -1.75 20.51 -23.91
CA LEU A 501 -0.72 19.79 -24.66
C LEU A 501 0.56 20.61 -24.77
N GLU A 502 0.44 21.86 -25.16
CA GLU A 502 1.57 22.78 -25.33
C GLU A 502 2.27 23.05 -23.98
N ALA A 503 1.51 23.32 -22.92
CA ALA A 503 2.05 23.55 -21.59
C ALA A 503 2.79 22.32 -21.08
N PHE A 504 2.26 21.12 -21.31
CA PHE A 504 2.91 19.86 -20.89
C PHE A 504 4.19 19.60 -21.69
N CYS A 505 4.17 19.74 -23.03
CA CYS A 505 5.37 19.61 -23.86
C CYS A 505 6.44 20.63 -23.49
N ASN A 506 6.07 21.88 -23.19
CA ASN A 506 7.01 22.90 -22.72
C ASN A 506 7.67 22.50 -21.39
N ARG A 507 6.93 21.86 -20.48
CA ARG A 507 7.48 21.33 -19.24
C ARG A 507 8.44 20.15 -19.49
N LEU A 508 8.09 19.23 -20.39
CA LEU A 508 8.93 18.11 -20.78
C LEU A 508 10.24 18.56 -21.45
N ARG A 509 10.19 19.57 -22.31
CA ARG A 509 11.38 20.15 -22.97
C ARG A 509 12.39 20.70 -21.98
N LYS A 510 11.95 21.37 -20.92
CA LYS A 510 12.84 21.90 -19.87
C LYS A 510 13.68 20.79 -19.22
N ASP A 511 13.14 19.59 -19.15
CA ASP A 511 13.79 18.44 -18.54
C ASP A 511 14.40 17.49 -19.58
N ASN A 512 14.36 17.84 -20.88
CA ASN A 512 14.79 17.02 -22.02
C ASN A 512 14.15 15.62 -22.02
N ILE A 513 12.84 15.54 -21.74
CA ILE A 513 12.07 14.29 -21.73
C ILE A 513 11.44 14.08 -23.10
N THR A 514 11.54 12.85 -23.62
CA THR A 514 10.87 12.38 -24.84
C THR A 514 10.02 11.16 -24.54
N ASP A 515 9.10 10.85 -25.44
CA ASP A 515 8.21 9.66 -25.37
C ASP A 515 7.42 9.54 -24.07
N PHE A 516 7.08 10.66 -23.41
CA PHE A 516 6.32 10.62 -22.17
C PHE A 516 4.88 10.15 -22.46
N PRO A 517 4.37 9.12 -21.72
CA PRO A 517 3.04 8.55 -21.98
C PRO A 517 1.93 9.56 -21.66
N ILE A 518 1.04 9.76 -22.63
CA ILE A 518 -0.17 10.61 -22.50
C ILE A 518 -1.40 9.87 -23.01
N HIS A 519 -2.56 10.31 -22.57
CA HIS A 519 -3.86 9.87 -23.06
C HIS A 519 -4.61 11.03 -23.69
N ILE A 520 -5.25 10.81 -24.80
CA ILE A 520 -6.01 11.85 -25.51
C ILE A 520 -7.51 11.65 -25.27
N THR A 521 -8.17 12.67 -24.76
CA THR A 521 -9.63 12.67 -24.60
C THR A 521 -10.28 13.31 -25.82
N VAL A 522 -11.25 12.64 -26.42
CA VAL A 522 -12.02 13.15 -27.56
C VAL A 522 -13.50 13.24 -27.23
N GLU A 523 -14.16 14.25 -27.80
CA GLU A 523 -15.58 14.54 -27.56
C GLU A 523 -16.48 13.74 -28.55
N THR A 524 -17.47 13.04 -27.99
CA THR A 524 -18.44 12.26 -28.80
C THR A 524 -19.90 12.56 -28.48
N GLY A 525 -20.16 13.50 -27.53
CA GLY A 525 -21.52 13.90 -27.17
C GLY A 525 -21.74 14.11 -25.66
N MET A 526 -20.68 14.00 -24.83
CA MET A 526 -20.79 14.27 -23.39
C MET A 526 -20.62 15.78 -23.08
N ASN A 527 -19.92 16.53 -23.93
CA ASN A 527 -19.68 17.96 -23.79
C ASN A 527 -19.08 18.37 -22.44
N ARG A 528 -18.10 17.60 -21.95
CA ARG A 528 -17.42 17.88 -20.69
C ARG A 528 -15.95 18.27 -20.89
N LEU A 529 -15.16 17.42 -21.52
CA LEU A 529 -13.75 17.62 -21.86
C LEU A 529 -13.43 16.82 -23.12
N GLY A 530 -12.46 17.29 -23.92
CA GLY A 530 -11.94 16.54 -25.07
C GLY A 530 -11.86 17.40 -26.34
N PHE A 531 -11.04 16.94 -27.27
CA PHE A 531 -10.93 17.54 -28.60
C PHE A 531 -12.16 17.20 -29.43
N TYR A 532 -12.69 18.19 -30.17
CA TYR A 532 -13.80 17.99 -31.08
C TYR A 532 -13.35 17.32 -32.39
N PRO A 533 -14.27 16.69 -33.15
CA PRO A 533 -13.94 16.10 -34.46
C PRO A 533 -13.23 17.06 -35.42
N GLU A 534 -13.57 18.34 -35.42
CA GLU A 534 -12.96 19.38 -36.21
C GLU A 534 -11.50 19.70 -35.82
N ASP A 535 -11.09 19.38 -34.61
CA ASP A 535 -9.71 19.58 -34.10
C ASP A 535 -8.76 18.47 -34.54
N LEU A 536 -9.25 17.30 -34.98
CA LEU A 536 -8.48 16.08 -35.13
C LEU A 536 -7.33 16.22 -36.12
N SER A 537 -7.54 16.90 -37.25
CA SER A 537 -6.50 17.07 -38.27
C SER A 537 -5.29 17.84 -37.71
N GLU A 538 -5.53 18.96 -37.00
CA GLU A 538 -4.49 19.75 -36.37
C GLU A 538 -3.83 18.97 -35.21
N LEU A 539 -4.63 18.27 -34.42
CA LEU A 539 -4.13 17.47 -33.28
C LEU A 539 -3.18 16.36 -33.75
N ILE A 540 -3.56 15.62 -34.79
CA ILE A 540 -2.73 14.52 -35.35
C ILE A 540 -1.41 15.08 -35.89
N GLU A 541 -1.45 16.19 -36.65
CA GLU A 541 -0.25 16.85 -37.16
C GLU A 541 0.69 17.26 -36.01
N LYS A 542 0.14 17.90 -34.98
CA LYS A 542 0.91 18.29 -33.78
C LYS A 542 1.50 17.08 -33.07
N LEU A 543 0.72 16.05 -32.79
CA LEU A 543 1.20 14.84 -32.08
C LEU A 543 2.34 14.16 -32.84
N ASN A 544 2.28 14.09 -34.18
CA ASN A 544 3.34 13.55 -35.02
C ASN A 544 4.64 14.39 -35.00
N SER A 545 4.55 15.67 -34.65
CA SER A 545 5.69 16.59 -34.59
C SER A 545 6.31 16.76 -33.21
N LEU A 546 5.68 16.20 -32.16
CA LEU A 546 6.06 16.39 -30.76
C LEU A 546 6.78 15.13 -30.20
N PRO A 547 8.12 15.08 -30.24
CA PRO A 547 8.89 13.93 -29.71
C PRO A 547 8.81 13.83 -28.19
N GLU A 548 8.32 14.85 -27.49
CA GLU A 548 8.22 14.86 -26.03
C GLU A 548 7.17 13.87 -25.51
N VAL A 549 6.14 13.59 -26.31
CA VAL A 549 4.99 12.81 -25.86
C VAL A 549 4.77 11.57 -26.72
N LYS A 550 4.24 10.52 -26.10
CA LYS A 550 3.81 9.27 -26.73
C LYS A 550 2.36 9.00 -26.39
N VAL A 551 1.50 8.94 -27.38
CA VAL A 551 0.08 8.63 -27.18
C VAL A 551 -0.08 7.16 -26.81
N LYS A 552 -0.54 6.90 -25.59
CA LYS A 552 -0.86 5.55 -25.10
C LYS A 552 -2.27 5.14 -25.44
N THR A 553 -3.23 6.02 -25.15
CA THR A 553 -4.63 5.74 -25.48
C THR A 553 -5.35 6.97 -26.00
N ILE A 554 -6.39 6.73 -26.79
CA ILE A 554 -7.38 7.72 -27.20
C ILE A 554 -8.72 7.25 -26.67
N TYR A 555 -9.44 8.12 -25.97
CA TYR A 555 -10.67 7.72 -25.33
C TYR A 555 -11.76 8.78 -25.30
N SER A 556 -13.00 8.31 -25.17
CA SER A 556 -14.17 9.15 -24.89
C SER A 556 -14.98 8.58 -23.73
N HIS A 557 -16.15 9.12 -23.44
CA HIS A 557 -17.01 8.66 -22.37
C HIS A 557 -18.49 8.67 -22.80
N LEU A 558 -19.21 7.58 -22.48
CA LEU A 558 -20.64 7.51 -22.72
C LEU A 558 -21.40 8.39 -21.72
N ALA A 559 -22.29 9.23 -22.22
CA ALA A 559 -23.07 10.15 -21.40
C ALA A 559 -24.33 9.51 -20.81
N ASP A 560 -24.88 8.49 -21.47
CA ASP A 560 -26.22 7.94 -21.22
C ASP A 560 -26.24 6.41 -21.27
N ALA A 561 -25.18 5.77 -20.75
CA ALA A 561 -25.05 4.31 -20.79
C ALA A 561 -26.04 3.58 -19.84
N ASP A 562 -26.55 4.26 -18.81
CA ASP A 562 -27.50 3.76 -17.84
C ASP A 562 -28.96 3.79 -18.34
N ASN A 563 -29.26 4.57 -19.40
CA ASN A 563 -30.60 4.65 -19.98
C ASN A 563 -31.00 3.33 -20.66
N THR A 564 -32.26 2.97 -20.58
CA THR A 564 -32.83 1.82 -21.33
C THR A 564 -32.88 2.05 -22.82
N ASP A 565 -33.01 3.31 -23.28
CA ASP A 565 -32.83 3.69 -24.68
C ASP A 565 -31.34 3.82 -25.03
N ASN A 566 -30.83 2.91 -25.82
CA ASN A 566 -29.43 2.83 -26.19
C ASN A 566 -29.06 3.73 -27.41
N ALA A 567 -30.02 4.44 -28.01
CA ALA A 567 -29.82 5.15 -29.28
C ALA A 567 -28.67 6.17 -29.21
N PHE A 568 -28.62 7.00 -28.15
CA PHE A 568 -27.58 7.99 -27.99
C PHE A 568 -26.20 7.38 -27.73
N SER A 569 -26.12 6.36 -26.89
CA SER A 569 -24.86 5.63 -26.62
C SER A 569 -24.32 4.97 -27.89
N LEU A 570 -25.18 4.36 -28.72
CA LEU A 570 -24.77 3.83 -30.02
C LEU A 570 -24.28 4.92 -30.97
N GLN A 571 -24.92 6.08 -30.99
CA GLN A 571 -24.45 7.22 -31.78
C GLN A 571 -23.06 7.70 -31.31
N GLN A 572 -22.81 7.76 -30.00
CA GLN A 572 -21.48 8.09 -29.46
C GLN A 572 -20.43 7.04 -29.88
N ILE A 573 -20.76 5.76 -29.84
CA ILE A 573 -19.89 4.67 -30.30
C ILE A 573 -19.55 4.82 -31.79
N GLU A 574 -20.50 5.13 -32.64
CA GLU A 574 -20.25 5.31 -34.08
C GLU A 574 -19.38 6.56 -34.35
N ARG A 575 -19.61 7.66 -33.62
CA ARG A 575 -18.73 8.84 -33.68
C ARG A 575 -17.30 8.48 -33.26
N PHE A 576 -17.14 7.69 -32.19
CA PHE A 576 -15.83 7.26 -31.71
C PHE A 576 -15.12 6.33 -32.71
N LYS A 577 -15.85 5.46 -33.41
CA LYS A 577 -15.30 4.64 -34.51
C LYS A 577 -14.78 5.50 -35.67
N ALA A 578 -15.50 6.58 -36.03
CA ALA A 578 -15.05 7.51 -37.03
C ALA A 578 -13.76 8.23 -36.58
N ILE A 579 -13.72 8.74 -35.34
CA ILE A 579 -12.53 9.36 -34.75
C ILE A 579 -11.34 8.38 -34.75
N LYS A 580 -11.56 7.14 -34.32
CA LYS A 580 -10.53 6.09 -34.37
C LYS A 580 -9.97 5.92 -35.78
N SER A 581 -10.82 5.87 -36.81
CA SER A 581 -10.38 5.76 -38.19
C SER A 581 -9.51 6.93 -38.67
N GLU A 582 -9.75 8.14 -38.19
CA GLU A 582 -8.91 9.31 -38.48
C GLU A 582 -7.51 9.18 -37.85
N PHE A 583 -7.45 8.79 -36.57
CA PHE A 583 -6.16 8.56 -35.87
C PHE A 583 -5.38 7.39 -36.48
N ASP A 584 -6.04 6.28 -36.80
CA ASP A 584 -5.39 5.12 -37.45
C ASP A 584 -4.75 5.44 -38.80
N LYS A 585 -5.28 6.45 -39.53
CA LYS A 585 -4.73 6.89 -40.81
C LYS A 585 -3.64 7.94 -40.68
N GLY A 586 -3.72 8.76 -39.67
CA GLY A 586 -2.89 9.97 -39.58
C GLY A 586 -1.79 9.95 -38.53
N LEU A 587 -1.93 9.13 -37.47
CA LEU A 587 -0.92 9.05 -36.42
C LEU A 587 0.16 8.04 -36.77
N ASN A 588 1.42 8.43 -36.60
CA ASN A 588 2.59 7.59 -36.93
C ASN A 588 2.80 6.40 -35.99
N ASP A 589 2.18 6.39 -34.79
CA ASP A 589 2.30 5.32 -33.82
C ASP A 589 1.18 4.28 -33.97
N ALA A 590 1.53 3.08 -34.42
CA ALA A 590 0.59 1.97 -34.66
C ALA A 590 0.10 1.24 -33.37
N ARG A 591 0.51 1.65 -32.18
CA ARG A 591 0.27 0.95 -30.91
C ARG A 591 -0.66 1.67 -29.95
N VAL A 592 -1.47 2.60 -30.43
CA VAL A 592 -2.43 3.36 -29.63
C VAL A 592 -3.62 2.48 -29.26
N LEU A 593 -4.02 2.51 -27.99
CA LEU A 593 -5.20 1.79 -27.51
C LEU A 593 -6.42 2.71 -27.49
N TYR A 594 -7.59 2.14 -27.77
CA TYR A 594 -8.85 2.88 -27.85
C TYR A 594 -9.84 2.40 -26.79
N HIS A 595 -10.55 3.31 -26.13
CA HIS A 595 -11.60 2.94 -25.17
C HIS A 595 -12.67 4.00 -24.98
N ILE A 596 -13.92 3.57 -24.76
CA ILE A 596 -15.06 4.46 -24.53
C ILE A 596 -15.97 3.97 -23.41
N LEU A 597 -16.02 2.64 -23.16
CA LEU A 597 -16.99 2.03 -22.25
C LEU A 597 -16.62 2.27 -20.78
N ASN A 598 -17.62 2.68 -19.99
CA ASN A 598 -17.65 2.62 -18.53
C ASN A 598 -18.30 1.28 -18.08
N SER A 599 -18.57 1.08 -16.78
CA SER A 599 -19.20 -0.17 -16.29
C SER A 599 -20.50 -0.49 -16.99
N GLU A 600 -21.43 0.47 -17.08
CA GLU A 600 -22.74 0.30 -17.74
C GLU A 600 -22.58 0.02 -19.24
N GLY A 601 -21.72 0.79 -19.90
CA GLY A 601 -21.42 0.56 -21.33
C GLY A 601 -20.77 -0.79 -21.57
N THR A 602 -19.93 -1.28 -20.64
CA THR A 602 -19.29 -2.61 -20.74
C THR A 602 -20.35 -3.72 -20.65
N SER A 603 -21.30 -3.61 -19.75
CA SER A 603 -22.43 -4.53 -19.66
C SER A 603 -23.22 -4.61 -20.96
N LYS A 604 -23.59 -3.45 -21.54
CA LYS A 604 -24.46 -3.39 -22.72
C LYS A 604 -23.74 -3.61 -24.04
N PHE A 605 -22.54 -3.05 -24.18
CA PHE A 605 -21.84 -2.93 -25.46
C PHE A 605 -20.49 -3.63 -25.52
N GLY A 606 -20.10 -4.37 -24.47
CA GLY A 606 -18.78 -5.02 -24.37
C GLY A 606 -18.42 -5.87 -25.58
N LYS A 607 -19.37 -6.58 -26.16
CA LYS A 607 -19.15 -7.41 -27.37
C LYS A 607 -18.94 -6.62 -28.66
N ILE A 608 -19.38 -5.36 -28.74
CA ILE A 608 -19.40 -4.58 -30.00
C ILE A 608 -18.52 -3.32 -29.95
N ALA A 609 -18.15 -2.84 -28.77
CA ALA A 609 -17.45 -1.59 -28.56
C ALA A 609 -16.42 -1.58 -27.42
N ALA A 610 -15.93 -2.77 -26.98
CA ALA A 610 -14.86 -2.86 -25.99
C ALA A 610 -13.56 -2.21 -26.48
N PHE A 611 -13.33 -2.20 -27.79
CA PHE A 611 -12.07 -1.80 -28.41
C PHE A 611 -10.88 -2.52 -27.71
N ASP A 612 -9.86 -1.77 -27.30
CA ASP A 612 -8.66 -2.34 -26.68
C ASP A 612 -8.71 -2.35 -25.14
N MET A 613 -9.57 -1.50 -24.54
CA MET A 613 -9.68 -1.37 -23.08
C MET A 613 -11.09 -0.92 -22.66
N VAL A 614 -11.47 -1.26 -21.42
CA VAL A 614 -12.68 -0.75 -20.77
C VAL A 614 -12.33 -0.10 -19.43
N ARG A 615 -13.19 0.81 -18.94
CA ARG A 615 -13.01 1.49 -17.66
C ARG A 615 -14.13 1.10 -16.70
N LEU A 616 -13.81 0.23 -15.75
CA LEU A 616 -14.76 -0.18 -14.72
C LEU A 616 -14.71 0.79 -13.54
N GLY A 617 -15.87 1.20 -13.08
CA GLY A 617 -16.06 2.07 -11.92
C GLY A 617 -16.88 1.36 -10.85
N ILE A 618 -18.10 1.82 -10.59
CA ILE A 618 -18.97 1.30 -9.53
C ILE A 618 -19.38 -0.16 -9.74
N GLY A 619 -19.36 -0.65 -10.99
CA GLY A 619 -19.65 -2.05 -11.29
C GLY A 619 -18.75 -3.04 -10.53
N VAL A 620 -17.50 -2.68 -10.21
CA VAL A 620 -16.62 -3.54 -9.42
C VAL A 620 -17.09 -3.69 -7.98
N PHE A 621 -17.91 -2.74 -7.49
CA PHE A 621 -18.54 -2.81 -6.17
C PHE A 621 -19.91 -3.49 -6.17
N GLY A 622 -20.36 -4.02 -7.33
CA GLY A 622 -21.57 -4.80 -7.43
C GLY A 622 -22.83 -4.00 -7.75
N TYR A 623 -22.68 -2.85 -8.42
CA TYR A 623 -23.80 -1.99 -8.77
C TYR A 623 -23.83 -1.66 -10.26
N THR A 624 -24.98 -1.91 -10.87
CA THR A 624 -25.27 -1.55 -12.26
C THR A 624 -26.77 -1.25 -12.39
N SER A 625 -27.15 -0.49 -13.41
CA SER A 625 -28.53 -0.27 -13.80
C SER A 625 -29.03 -1.25 -14.86
N THR A 626 -28.19 -2.20 -15.27
CA THR A 626 -28.45 -3.14 -16.38
C THR A 626 -28.98 -4.47 -15.85
N ALA A 627 -29.34 -5.38 -16.78
CA ALA A 627 -29.85 -6.73 -16.45
C ALA A 627 -28.83 -7.59 -15.70
N GLU A 628 -27.55 -7.26 -15.76
CA GLU A 628 -26.46 -7.94 -15.06
C GLU A 628 -26.44 -7.67 -13.54
N GLU A 629 -27.35 -6.84 -13.02
CA GLU A 629 -27.47 -6.58 -11.58
C GLU A 629 -27.55 -7.89 -10.79
N ASP A 630 -28.24 -8.90 -11.33
CA ASP A 630 -28.38 -10.21 -10.69
C ASP A 630 -27.09 -11.08 -10.73
N GLU A 631 -26.14 -10.79 -11.62
CA GLU A 631 -24.86 -11.51 -11.70
C GLU A 631 -23.80 -10.91 -10.79
N LEU A 632 -23.95 -9.64 -10.37
CA LEU A 632 -22.99 -8.93 -9.54
C LEU A 632 -23.31 -9.12 -8.06
N LEU A 633 -22.24 -9.26 -7.26
CA LEU A 633 -22.35 -9.40 -5.82
C LEU A 633 -22.18 -8.02 -5.13
N PRO A 634 -23.14 -7.56 -4.31
CA PRO A 634 -22.95 -6.37 -3.50
C PRO A 634 -21.74 -6.52 -2.58
N SER A 635 -20.76 -5.62 -2.71
CA SER A 635 -19.52 -5.71 -1.94
C SER A 635 -19.51 -4.88 -0.66
N ILE A 636 -20.59 -4.16 -0.35
CA ILE A 636 -20.62 -3.16 0.73
C ILE A 636 -21.71 -3.49 1.73
N ARG A 637 -21.35 -3.43 3.04
CA ARG A 637 -22.29 -3.45 4.16
C ARG A 637 -21.96 -2.29 5.10
N TRP A 638 -22.92 -1.41 5.35
CA TRP A 638 -22.75 -0.28 6.27
C TRP A 638 -23.60 -0.51 7.51
N LYS A 639 -22.98 -0.47 8.67
CA LYS A 639 -23.56 -0.90 9.94
C LYS A 639 -23.28 0.09 11.07
N THR A 640 -24.12 0.05 12.10
CA THR A 640 -23.91 0.76 13.36
C THR A 640 -24.47 -0.06 14.52
N THR A 641 -24.48 0.50 15.74
CA THR A 641 -25.04 -0.14 16.93
C THR A 641 -26.09 0.73 17.61
N ILE A 642 -26.93 0.09 18.43
CA ILE A 642 -27.88 0.77 19.32
C ILE A 642 -27.11 1.32 20.52
N SER A 643 -27.20 2.64 20.74
CA SER A 643 -26.62 3.28 21.93
C SER A 643 -27.54 3.18 23.17
N GLN A 644 -28.82 3.42 23.00
CA GLN A 644 -29.80 3.42 24.08
C GLN A 644 -31.21 3.16 23.57
N ILE A 645 -32.02 2.50 24.37
CA ILE A 645 -33.45 2.32 24.13
C ILE A 645 -34.25 3.12 25.17
N LYS A 646 -35.30 3.78 24.73
CA LYS A 646 -36.24 4.55 25.58
C LYS A 646 -37.67 4.25 25.22
N THR A 647 -38.54 4.22 26.22
CA THR A 647 -40.00 4.32 26.01
C THR A 647 -40.40 5.79 26.09
N ILE A 648 -41.19 6.26 25.15
CA ILE A 648 -41.79 7.59 25.13
C ILE A 648 -43.28 7.46 25.13
N GLU A 649 -43.98 8.36 25.88
CA GLU A 649 -45.39 8.35 26.02
C GLU A 649 -46.09 9.20 24.95
N ALA A 650 -47.38 8.98 24.76
CA ALA A 650 -48.19 9.79 23.85
C ALA A 650 -48.03 11.29 24.15
N GLY A 651 -47.86 12.09 23.11
CA GLY A 651 -47.65 13.53 23.22
C GLY A 651 -46.20 13.96 23.40
N GLN A 652 -45.26 13.06 23.76
CA GLN A 652 -43.83 13.38 23.83
C GLN A 652 -43.23 13.54 22.43
N THR A 653 -42.15 14.31 22.33
CA THR A 653 -41.50 14.66 21.06
C THR A 653 -40.09 14.15 21.00
N VAL A 654 -39.56 13.90 19.76
CA VAL A 654 -38.24 13.36 19.53
C VAL A 654 -37.37 14.32 18.70
N GLY A 655 -36.15 14.51 19.14
CA GLY A 655 -35.07 15.18 18.40
C GLY A 655 -35.19 16.70 18.29
N TYR A 656 -34.29 17.30 17.52
CA TYR A 656 -34.24 18.74 17.28
C TYR A 656 -35.51 19.24 16.58
N SER A 657 -35.92 20.45 16.94
CA SER A 657 -37.12 21.10 16.42
C SER A 657 -38.44 20.37 16.73
N ARG A 658 -38.37 19.26 17.49
CA ARG A 658 -39.56 18.51 17.96
C ARG A 658 -40.48 18.10 16.79
N THR A 659 -39.90 17.74 15.66
CA THR A 659 -40.63 17.44 14.40
C THR A 659 -41.45 16.15 14.46
N PHE A 660 -41.10 15.23 15.36
CA PHE A 660 -41.86 14.01 15.63
C PHE A 660 -42.55 14.13 16.98
N LYS A 661 -43.86 13.77 17.03
CA LYS A 661 -44.65 13.68 18.24
C LYS A 661 -45.28 12.29 18.28
N ALA A 662 -45.10 11.57 19.38
CA ALA A 662 -45.67 10.25 19.58
C ALA A 662 -47.20 10.32 19.75
N ASP A 663 -47.93 9.55 18.96
CA ASP A 663 -49.41 9.45 19.08
C ASP A 663 -49.82 8.44 20.15
N LYS A 664 -48.96 7.51 20.51
CA LYS A 664 -49.14 6.46 21.53
C LYS A 664 -47.82 6.21 22.25
N SER A 665 -47.85 5.45 23.35
CA SER A 665 -46.62 4.94 23.97
C SER A 665 -45.87 4.06 22.97
N MET A 666 -44.58 4.32 22.79
CA MET A 666 -43.72 3.63 21.82
C MET A 666 -42.28 3.50 22.30
N GLN A 667 -41.57 2.51 21.76
CA GLN A 667 -40.15 2.35 22.01
C GLN A 667 -39.32 2.93 20.88
N ILE A 668 -38.28 3.68 21.23
CA ILE A 668 -37.33 4.26 20.29
C ILE A 668 -35.90 3.79 20.65
N ALA A 669 -35.08 3.52 19.63
CA ALA A 669 -33.66 3.31 19.77
C ALA A 669 -32.88 4.54 19.26
N THR A 670 -31.85 4.93 19.99
CA THR A 670 -30.85 5.90 19.55
C THR A 670 -29.66 5.16 18.98
N LEU A 671 -29.31 5.43 17.73
CA LEU A 671 -28.23 4.83 16.99
C LEU A 671 -26.99 5.72 17.00
N ARG A 672 -25.79 5.12 16.92
CA ARG A 672 -24.52 5.84 16.92
C ARG A 672 -24.10 6.33 15.52
N ILE A 673 -25.02 6.88 14.78
CA ILE A 673 -24.80 7.39 13.43
C ILE A 673 -25.61 8.66 13.18
N GLY A 674 -25.01 9.62 12.50
CA GLY A 674 -25.66 10.85 12.10
C GLY A 674 -25.13 11.41 10.76
N TYR A 675 -25.50 12.68 10.46
CA TYR A 675 -25.13 13.24 9.17
C TYR A 675 -23.62 13.51 9.02
N ALA A 676 -22.87 13.59 10.11
CA ALA A 676 -21.41 13.69 10.06
C ALA A 676 -20.72 12.36 9.67
N ASP A 677 -21.44 11.23 9.71
CA ASP A 677 -20.99 9.94 9.22
C ASP A 677 -21.34 9.72 7.75
N GLY A 678 -22.27 10.50 7.19
CA GLY A 678 -22.85 10.34 5.88
C GLY A 678 -24.32 9.93 5.88
N PHE A 679 -24.95 9.66 7.05
CA PHE A 679 -26.37 9.36 7.16
C PHE A 679 -27.16 10.68 7.09
N ARG A 680 -27.48 11.10 5.88
CA ARG A 680 -27.94 12.46 5.56
C ARG A 680 -29.18 12.89 6.33
N ARG A 681 -29.27 14.20 6.68
CA ARG A 681 -30.40 14.80 7.41
C ARG A 681 -31.71 14.72 6.65
N SER A 682 -31.67 14.59 5.32
CA SER A 682 -32.85 14.35 4.47
C SER A 682 -33.57 13.01 4.75
N LEU A 683 -32.91 12.07 5.44
CA LEU A 683 -33.52 10.81 5.90
C LEU A 683 -34.43 10.96 7.14
N SER A 684 -34.61 12.17 7.66
CA SER A 684 -35.44 12.46 8.85
C SER A 684 -36.92 12.11 8.64
N ASN A 685 -37.64 11.95 9.74
CA ASN A 685 -39.11 11.87 9.81
C ASN A 685 -39.71 10.79 8.89
N GLY A 686 -39.16 9.56 8.94
CA GLY A 686 -39.70 8.39 8.27
C GLY A 686 -39.27 8.21 6.82
N ILE A 687 -38.51 9.14 6.22
CA ILE A 687 -37.93 8.97 4.89
C ILE A 687 -36.86 7.85 4.93
N GLY A 688 -35.94 7.90 5.91
CA GLY A 688 -34.98 6.87 6.18
C GLY A 688 -35.55 5.75 7.05
N ALA A 689 -34.96 4.55 6.87
CA ALA A 689 -35.16 3.43 7.76
C ALA A 689 -33.88 2.62 7.83
N VAL A 690 -33.68 1.90 8.92
CA VAL A 690 -32.60 0.92 9.14
C VAL A 690 -33.24 -0.45 9.39
N PHE A 691 -32.38 -1.52 9.40
CA PHE A 691 -32.86 -2.87 9.64
C PHE A 691 -32.25 -3.43 10.94
N ILE A 692 -33.09 -3.93 11.85
CA ILE A 692 -32.68 -4.45 13.16
C ILE A 692 -33.44 -5.76 13.41
N ASN A 693 -32.69 -6.83 13.70
CA ASN A 693 -33.21 -8.15 14.07
C ASN A 693 -34.43 -8.59 13.21
N GLY A 694 -34.27 -8.52 11.88
CA GLY A 694 -35.25 -9.01 10.92
C GLY A 694 -36.36 -8.00 10.59
N LYS A 695 -36.31 -6.75 11.04
CA LYS A 695 -37.37 -5.75 10.82
C LYS A 695 -36.83 -4.38 10.41
N SER A 696 -37.59 -3.72 9.54
CA SER A 696 -37.36 -2.32 9.14
C SER A 696 -37.82 -1.35 10.22
N CYS A 697 -36.97 -0.43 10.65
CA CYS A 697 -37.17 0.55 11.69
C CYS A 697 -37.07 1.96 11.10
N PRO A 698 -38.19 2.71 10.96
CA PRO A 698 -38.18 4.05 10.38
C PRO A 698 -37.50 5.07 11.32
N VAL A 699 -36.87 6.07 10.73
CA VAL A 699 -36.31 7.21 11.46
C VAL A 699 -37.42 8.07 12.06
N VAL A 700 -37.33 8.39 13.35
CA VAL A 700 -38.26 9.28 14.07
C VAL A 700 -37.54 10.57 14.45
N GLY A 701 -38.18 11.70 14.13
CA GLY A 701 -37.59 13.03 14.32
C GLY A 701 -36.45 13.33 13.34
N ASN A 702 -35.70 14.38 13.63
CA ASN A 702 -34.57 14.80 12.78
C ASN A 702 -33.31 14.00 13.07
N VAL A 703 -32.60 13.56 12.02
CA VAL A 703 -31.25 13.03 12.12
C VAL A 703 -30.34 14.11 12.72
N CYS A 704 -29.60 13.74 13.75
CA CYS A 704 -28.61 14.61 14.42
C CYS A 704 -27.21 14.50 13.75
N MET A 705 -26.25 15.25 14.28
CA MET A 705 -24.85 15.19 13.77
C MET A 705 -24.27 13.80 13.93
N ASP A 706 -24.40 13.18 15.10
CA ASP A 706 -23.75 11.95 15.50
C ASP A 706 -24.72 10.84 15.92
N MET A 707 -26.03 11.10 15.92
CA MET A 707 -27.06 10.18 16.39
C MET A 707 -28.32 10.23 15.53
N THR A 708 -29.04 9.11 15.48
CA THR A 708 -30.33 8.97 14.81
C THR A 708 -31.27 8.16 15.69
N MET A 709 -32.51 8.57 15.80
CA MET A 709 -33.57 7.85 16.54
C MET A 709 -34.44 7.09 15.54
N VAL A 710 -34.80 5.86 15.89
CA VAL A 710 -35.68 4.99 15.10
C VAL A 710 -36.76 4.35 15.95
N ASP A 711 -37.92 4.06 15.35
CA ASP A 711 -39.02 3.35 15.99
C ASP A 711 -38.72 1.84 16.03
N ILE A 712 -38.65 1.28 17.24
CA ILE A 712 -38.42 -0.14 17.50
C ILE A 712 -39.60 -0.81 18.21
N SER A 713 -40.80 -0.20 18.22
CA SER A 713 -41.96 -0.71 18.98
C SER A 713 -42.33 -2.16 18.67
N ASN A 714 -41.95 -2.67 17.49
CA ASN A 714 -42.24 -4.04 17.06
C ASN A 714 -40.98 -4.91 16.96
N VAL A 715 -39.87 -4.48 17.54
CA VAL A 715 -38.58 -5.15 17.42
C VAL A 715 -38.07 -5.51 18.82
N ASN A 716 -37.69 -6.78 19.01
CA ASN A 716 -36.97 -7.19 20.21
C ASN A 716 -35.49 -6.95 20.01
N CYS A 717 -34.92 -5.96 20.70
CA CYS A 717 -33.51 -5.59 20.62
C CYS A 717 -33.05 -4.94 21.95
N GLN A 718 -31.71 -4.86 22.09
CA GLN A 718 -31.06 -4.27 23.26
C GLN A 718 -29.94 -3.29 22.83
N ALA A 719 -29.45 -2.49 23.78
CA ALA A 719 -28.29 -1.65 23.56
C ALA A 719 -27.07 -2.52 23.20
N GLY A 720 -26.31 -2.10 22.18
CA GLY A 720 -25.19 -2.86 21.60
C GLY A 720 -25.55 -3.72 20.39
N ASP A 721 -26.85 -4.01 20.14
CA ASP A 721 -27.24 -4.79 18.97
C ASP A 721 -26.85 -4.08 17.67
N GLU A 722 -26.45 -4.88 16.67
CA GLU A 722 -26.07 -4.44 15.33
C GLU A 722 -27.29 -3.91 14.55
N VAL A 723 -27.06 -2.87 13.80
CA VAL A 723 -28.06 -2.20 12.95
C VAL A 723 -27.52 -2.14 11.53
N GLU A 724 -28.24 -2.71 10.57
CA GLU A 724 -27.93 -2.59 9.16
C GLU A 724 -28.50 -1.27 8.61
N ILE A 725 -27.61 -0.50 7.96
CA ILE A 725 -27.95 0.73 7.24
C ILE A 725 -28.02 0.44 5.74
N ILE A 726 -26.97 -0.24 5.23
CA ILE A 726 -26.89 -0.80 3.87
C ILE A 726 -26.37 -2.23 4.01
N GLY A 727 -26.99 -3.16 3.31
CA GLY A 727 -26.61 -4.57 3.34
C GLY A 727 -27.56 -5.42 2.53
N GLU A 728 -27.90 -6.58 3.07
CA GLU A 728 -28.76 -7.55 2.38
C GLU A 728 -30.24 -7.13 2.37
N ASN A 729 -30.69 -6.45 3.43
CA ASN A 729 -32.10 -6.05 3.59
C ASN A 729 -32.37 -4.64 3.03
N ILE A 730 -31.38 -3.75 3.12
CA ILE A 730 -31.45 -2.40 2.55
C ILE A 730 -30.30 -2.26 1.55
N THR A 731 -30.60 -2.48 0.28
CA THR A 731 -29.58 -2.33 -0.78
C THR A 731 -29.16 -0.86 -0.91
N ILE A 732 -27.96 -0.61 -1.39
CA ILE A 732 -27.50 0.77 -1.68
C ILE A 732 -28.42 1.48 -2.67
N LYS A 733 -29.03 0.77 -3.61
CA LYS A 733 -30.01 1.29 -4.55
C LYS A 733 -31.26 1.75 -3.84
N THR A 734 -31.80 0.95 -2.90
CA THR A 734 -32.92 1.34 -2.06
C THR A 734 -32.57 2.57 -1.22
N PHE A 735 -31.37 2.60 -0.63
CA PHE A 735 -30.91 3.71 0.19
C PHE A 735 -30.72 4.99 -0.64
N SER A 736 -30.10 4.92 -1.82
CA SER A 736 -29.89 6.08 -2.72
C SER A 736 -31.22 6.63 -3.24
N ASN A 737 -32.20 5.77 -3.57
CA ASN A 737 -33.54 6.20 -4.01
C ASN A 737 -34.26 7.01 -2.92
N ARG A 738 -34.15 6.64 -1.64
CA ARG A 738 -34.72 7.43 -0.52
C ARG A 738 -34.10 8.82 -0.42
N LEU A 739 -32.84 8.97 -0.87
CA LEU A 739 -32.11 10.23 -0.90
C LEU A 739 -32.32 11.01 -2.21
N ASN A 740 -33.04 10.46 -3.17
CA ASN A 740 -33.15 10.98 -4.54
C ASN A 740 -31.79 11.24 -5.19
N THR A 741 -30.91 10.25 -5.10
CA THR A 741 -29.54 10.28 -5.62
C THR A 741 -29.10 8.91 -6.16
N ILE A 742 -27.82 8.79 -6.52
CA ILE A 742 -27.22 7.59 -7.11
C ILE A 742 -26.27 6.89 -6.10
N PRO A 743 -26.03 5.57 -6.24
CA PRO A 743 -25.12 4.82 -5.38
C PRO A 743 -23.71 5.42 -5.26
N TYR A 744 -23.18 6.01 -6.33
CA TYR A 744 -21.88 6.72 -6.33
C TYR A 744 -21.80 7.80 -5.25
N GLU A 745 -22.82 8.66 -5.18
CA GLU A 745 -22.85 9.77 -4.21
C GLU A 745 -23.01 9.24 -2.78
N VAL A 746 -23.77 8.18 -2.59
CA VAL A 746 -23.90 7.54 -1.27
C VAL A 746 -22.52 7.04 -0.81
N MET A 747 -21.83 6.24 -1.62
CA MET A 747 -20.52 5.68 -1.26
C MET A 747 -19.49 6.77 -0.93
N THR A 748 -19.35 7.75 -1.81
CA THR A 748 -18.36 8.83 -1.64
C THR A 748 -18.70 9.79 -0.51
N SER A 749 -19.95 9.84 -0.05
CA SER A 749 -20.39 10.70 1.05
C SER A 749 -20.13 10.11 2.44
N ILE A 750 -19.80 8.83 2.56
CA ILE A 750 -19.47 8.20 3.85
C ILE A 750 -18.14 8.77 4.34
N ASN A 751 -18.19 9.44 5.49
CA ASN A 751 -17.07 10.19 6.05
C ASN A 751 -15.89 9.28 6.41
N LYS A 752 -14.66 9.79 6.33
CA LYS A 752 -13.41 9.06 6.67
C LYS A 752 -13.37 8.60 8.14
N ARG A 753 -14.14 9.20 9.05
CA ARG A 753 -14.23 8.78 10.46
C ARG A 753 -14.94 7.43 10.65
N VAL A 754 -15.81 7.02 9.71
CA VAL A 754 -16.44 5.68 9.70
C VAL A 754 -15.36 4.64 9.39
N SER A 755 -15.21 3.64 10.24
CA SER A 755 -14.17 2.61 10.09
C SER A 755 -14.43 1.75 8.84
N ARG A 756 -13.38 1.51 8.01
CA ARG A 756 -13.43 0.62 6.85
C ARG A 756 -12.83 -0.72 7.19
N ILE A 757 -13.57 -1.80 6.94
CA ILE A 757 -13.18 -3.18 7.19
C ILE A 757 -13.20 -3.91 5.84
N TYR A 758 -12.13 -4.63 5.51
CA TYR A 758 -12.02 -5.35 4.25
C TYR A 758 -12.05 -6.85 4.56
N LEU A 759 -13.06 -7.50 4.04
CA LEU A 759 -13.30 -8.95 4.20
C LEU A 759 -12.82 -9.68 2.95
N ARG A 760 -12.21 -10.86 3.13
CA ARG A 760 -11.74 -11.68 2.02
C ARG A 760 -11.95 -13.17 2.28
#